data_48c66ff72883a0dd7481c34b5388f7cb
#
_entry.id   48c66ff72883a0dd7481c34b5388f7cb
#
_cell.length_a   1.000
_cell.length_b   1.000
_cell.length_c   1.000
_cell.angle_alpha   90.00
_cell.angle_beta   90.00
_cell.angle_gamma   90.00
#
_symmetry.space_group_name_H-M   'P 1'
#
loop_
_entity.id
_entity.type
_entity.pdbx_description
1 polymer ?
#
loop_
_entity_poly.entity_id
_entity_poly.type
_entity_poly.pdbx_seq_one_letter_code
_entity_poly.pdbx_strand_id
1 'polypeptide(L)'
;MQSEVFEYLLNKGDAKIIVCEDDKEALAIENVVNYSGVKAFRLPDFRANFGDDLRSFKSELFELSSVLCDFYEFEGEKIIISPFCTILNKLPSKKYLKKIDLNFGDKVDLNGLKEELLHIGYEPVDIVESEGEFCSRGDILDVFCVGAQEPYRILLFNDEIESIRSYSTQTQISNKNELEAVKIVPFVAALSGSEFEEASSKARALQSDALIGDLNSLGFWTIDGFADYLSEFKAVLAKKIDFSQIQRDTSALEKLSVIAEAKIYKDLSVTPNADFFELNKNKKIKVIARNDGIFNSLNLSGYEHVEFIKADWVVNLSSPSEIIVSLNKFERKKRNRRPSLVLDELKINDYVVHSDYGIGRFAGLEKLTVLGSTKEFVVVVYQNEDKLLLPVEHLNLIDRYIAQNGSIATLDKLGKASFSKIKEKVRAKLFVIASKIMEMAAKRELIRGEIIEKDDAEYINFLQNAGFDYTRDQEKAANDIAEDLKSGKVMDRLLSGDVGFGKTEIAMNAIFKCVKSGFQALFFVPTTLLSSQHYKSLKERLERFGIEIFKLDRFTGAKEKAAVTKALASGVPCVCVGTHSLLSAEAKNLGLIIIDEEHKFGVKQKEKLKEISTTAHLLSMSATPIPRSLNMALSSVKSYSVLQTPPSSRLDVRTSVREWDEKVLKEAILREIKRGGQVFYIHNHIATMPQAAKELKEILPSLRILQLHSKIDATTTENEMMKFQNGEYDLLLSTSIVESGIHMPNVNTIIIESANKFGMADLHQLRGRVGRSDKQAYCYFLVEDKNALNEDALKRLIALESNSFLGSGSVLAYHDLEIRGGGNLVGEAQSGHIEAIGYSLYIKMLEEEINKLLNKQSVESKKVDLKLSVNAFLNTELISEDRLRLELYRRLSKCEQVSEVYEIQSEIEDRFGKLDVYTKQFLDVIIIKILATNAGFKAISNAEQNIVLTAENDEKIRLKAKSKDDDDVINEILIFLRKDRK
;
A
#
# COMPACT_ATOMS: atom_id res chain seq x y z
N MET A 1 -16.94 11.39 29.60
CA MET A 1 -15.55 10.94 29.81
C MET A 1 -14.56 12.12 29.81
N GLN A 2 -14.58 13.04 28.87
CA GLN A 2 -13.70 14.22 28.92
C GLN A 2 -13.99 15.08 30.17
N SER A 3 -15.25 15.23 30.54
CA SER A 3 -15.70 15.98 31.73
C SER A 3 -15.18 15.40 33.05
N GLU A 4 -15.22 14.10 33.22
CA GLU A 4 -14.74 13.41 34.41
C GLU A 4 -13.23 13.59 34.61
N VAL A 5 -12.45 13.36 33.53
CA VAL A 5 -10.98 13.54 33.55
C VAL A 5 -10.62 14.99 33.81
N PHE A 6 -11.35 15.95 33.17
CA PHE A 6 -11.12 17.36 33.38
C PHE A 6 -11.37 17.80 34.85
N GLU A 7 -12.50 17.39 35.44
CA GLU A 7 -12.76 17.67 36.84
C GLU A 7 -11.76 16.98 37.79
N TYR A 8 -11.33 15.74 37.47
CA TYR A 8 -10.31 15.07 38.25
C TYR A 8 -8.98 15.87 38.29
N LEU A 9 -8.54 16.43 37.14
CA LEU A 9 -7.35 17.23 37.07
C LEU A 9 -7.52 18.59 37.79
N LEU A 10 -8.65 19.25 37.65
CA LEU A 10 -8.98 20.48 38.35
C LEU A 10 -8.95 20.30 39.89
N ASN A 11 -9.34 19.13 40.38
CA ASN A 11 -9.32 18.78 41.78
C ASN A 11 -7.93 18.25 42.25
N LYS A 12 -6.86 18.52 41.46
CA LYS A 12 -5.49 18.10 41.76
C LYS A 12 -5.35 16.58 41.97
N GLY A 13 -5.95 15.82 41.08
CA GLY A 13 -5.72 14.37 41.04
C GLY A 13 -4.24 14.02 40.93
N ASP A 14 -3.79 13.04 41.72
CA ASP A 14 -2.36 12.71 41.89
C ASP A 14 -1.90 11.45 41.10
N ALA A 15 -2.76 10.91 40.23
CA ALA A 15 -2.40 9.78 39.38
C ALA A 15 -1.34 10.16 38.36
N LYS A 16 -0.40 9.23 38.15
CA LYS A 16 0.61 9.34 37.10
C LYS A 16 0.22 8.57 35.84
N ILE A 17 -0.75 7.66 35.96
CA ILE A 17 -1.28 6.88 34.87
C ILE A 17 -2.80 6.96 34.86
N ILE A 18 -3.39 7.29 33.70
CA ILE A 18 -4.83 7.17 33.45
C ILE A 18 -5.02 6.03 32.45
N VAL A 19 -5.73 4.98 32.91
CA VAL A 19 -6.01 3.79 32.11
C VAL A 19 -7.36 3.92 31.43
N CYS A 20 -7.43 3.65 30.15
CA CYS A 20 -8.62 3.72 29.30
C CYS A 20 -8.84 2.41 28.53
N GLU A 21 -9.96 2.31 27.82
CA GLU A 21 -10.34 1.09 27.10
C GLU A 21 -9.56 0.87 25.81
N ASP A 22 -9.40 1.93 25.01
CA ASP A 22 -8.79 1.87 23.68
C ASP A 22 -8.05 3.17 23.31
N ASP A 23 -7.45 3.16 22.12
CA ASP A 23 -6.69 4.30 21.57
C ASP A 23 -7.56 5.54 21.31
N LYS A 24 -8.85 5.37 21.00
CA LYS A 24 -9.80 6.47 20.77
C LYS A 24 -10.07 7.24 22.07
N GLU A 25 -10.28 6.50 23.14
CA GLU A 25 -10.43 7.09 24.46
C GLU A 25 -9.12 7.74 24.93
N ALA A 26 -7.98 7.07 24.72
CA ALA A 26 -6.68 7.60 25.05
C ALA A 26 -6.44 8.96 24.38
N LEU A 27 -6.77 9.09 23.10
CA LEU A 27 -6.65 10.35 22.35
C LEU A 27 -7.58 11.44 22.89
N ALA A 28 -8.80 11.10 23.26
CA ALA A 28 -9.74 12.05 23.85
C ALA A 28 -9.27 12.57 25.22
N ILE A 29 -8.67 11.69 26.03
CA ILE A 29 -8.09 12.03 27.34
C ILE A 29 -6.83 12.87 27.17
N GLU A 30 -5.95 12.54 26.22
CA GLU A 30 -4.72 13.27 25.89
C GLU A 30 -5.04 14.76 25.63
N ASN A 31 -6.06 15.03 24.83
CA ASN A 31 -6.47 16.40 24.52
C ASN A 31 -6.89 17.18 25.78
N VAL A 32 -7.62 16.55 26.68
CA VAL A 32 -8.08 17.17 27.94
C VAL A 32 -6.92 17.40 28.90
N VAL A 33 -6.02 16.45 29.04
CA VAL A 33 -4.83 16.56 29.90
C VAL A 33 -3.93 17.70 29.41
N ASN A 34 -3.65 17.78 28.12
CA ASN A 34 -2.85 18.85 27.54
C ASN A 34 -3.56 20.22 27.68
N TYR A 35 -4.89 20.28 27.49
CA TYR A 35 -5.68 21.49 27.74
C TYR A 35 -5.58 21.96 29.19
N SER A 36 -5.48 21.05 30.14
CA SER A 36 -5.36 21.37 31.58
C SER A 36 -3.95 21.86 31.97
N GLY A 37 -3.00 21.95 31.05
CA GLY A 37 -1.63 22.41 31.29
C GLY A 37 -0.67 21.31 31.77
N VAL A 38 -1.11 20.06 31.86
CA VAL A 38 -0.30 18.90 32.19
C VAL A 38 0.16 18.23 30.90
N LYS A 39 1.42 17.84 30.81
CA LYS A 39 1.94 17.13 29.63
C LYS A 39 1.43 15.69 29.58
N ALA A 40 0.68 15.35 28.56
CA ALA A 40 0.20 14.00 28.33
C ALA A 40 1.20 13.18 27.50
N PHE A 41 1.39 11.91 27.86
CA PHE A 41 2.15 10.91 27.15
C PHE A 41 1.24 9.72 26.85
N ARG A 42 0.74 9.64 25.65
CA ARG A 42 -0.21 8.62 25.21
C ARG A 42 0.53 7.40 24.69
N LEU A 43 0.37 6.26 25.35
CA LEU A 43 0.85 4.97 24.86
C LEU A 43 -0.10 4.41 23.78
N PRO A 44 0.44 3.71 22.78
CA PRO A 44 -0.38 3.06 21.75
C PRO A 44 -1.20 1.89 22.32
N ASP A 45 -2.24 1.48 21.63
CA ASP A 45 -3.04 0.30 21.98
C ASP A 45 -2.34 -0.99 21.55
N PHE A 46 -1.37 -1.44 22.36
CA PHE A 46 -0.54 -2.61 22.11
C PHE A 46 -1.23 -3.88 22.60
N ARG A 47 -1.85 -4.61 21.68
CA ARG A 47 -2.69 -5.79 21.95
C ARG A 47 -2.00 -7.13 21.70
N ALA A 48 -0.68 -7.16 21.50
CA ALA A 48 0.07 -8.40 21.37
C ALA A 48 -0.02 -9.24 22.65
N ASN A 49 -0.17 -10.55 22.51
CA ASN A 49 -0.10 -11.49 23.60
C ASN A 49 1.33 -12.03 23.75
N PHE A 50 1.66 -12.58 24.91
CA PHE A 50 2.97 -13.21 25.13
C PHE A 50 3.22 -14.30 24.07
N GLY A 51 4.36 -14.24 23.38
CA GLY A 51 4.74 -15.17 22.31
C GLY A 51 4.23 -14.82 20.92
N ASP A 52 3.42 -13.78 20.75
CA ASP A 52 3.05 -13.27 19.41
C ASP A 52 4.27 -12.72 18.67
N ASP A 53 4.30 -12.92 17.34
CA ASP A 53 5.30 -12.31 16.47
C ASP A 53 5.10 -10.79 16.39
N LEU A 54 6.08 -10.05 16.89
CA LEU A 54 6.00 -8.59 17.06
C LEU A 54 6.23 -7.81 15.76
N ARG A 55 6.63 -8.47 14.67
CA ARG A 55 6.77 -7.82 13.36
C ARG A 55 5.44 -7.23 12.87
N SER A 56 4.32 -7.87 13.21
CA SER A 56 2.97 -7.31 12.96
C SER A 56 2.62 -6.10 13.83
N PHE A 57 3.38 -5.85 14.89
CA PHE A 57 3.16 -4.79 15.88
C PHE A 57 4.28 -3.73 15.89
N LYS A 58 5.15 -3.74 14.87
CA LYS A 58 6.31 -2.81 14.80
C LYS A 58 5.93 -1.36 15.07
N SER A 59 4.82 -0.87 14.51
CA SER A 59 4.42 0.54 14.71
C SER A 59 4.04 0.87 16.14
N GLU A 60 3.37 -0.05 16.82
CA GLU A 60 3.00 0.15 18.21
C GLU A 60 4.23 0.09 19.12
N LEU A 61 5.17 -0.81 18.84
CA LEU A 61 6.45 -0.86 19.57
C LEU A 61 7.27 0.41 19.36
N PHE A 62 7.34 0.91 18.14
CA PHE A 62 8.04 2.17 17.83
C PHE A 62 7.40 3.36 18.58
N GLU A 63 6.07 3.47 18.53
CA GLU A 63 5.36 4.52 19.24
C GLU A 63 5.54 4.38 20.75
N LEU A 64 5.46 3.17 21.29
CA LEU A 64 5.68 2.87 22.70
C LEU A 64 7.07 3.32 23.16
N SER A 65 8.11 2.90 22.45
CA SER A 65 9.50 3.22 22.78
C SER A 65 9.77 4.73 22.71
N SER A 66 9.31 5.38 21.63
CA SER A 66 9.44 6.82 21.45
C SER A 66 8.74 7.61 22.57
N VAL A 67 7.50 7.28 22.88
CA VAL A 67 6.71 7.98 23.91
C VAL A 67 7.32 7.77 25.30
N LEU A 68 7.79 6.57 25.60
CA LEU A 68 8.43 6.30 26.89
C LEU A 68 9.77 7.01 27.03
N CYS A 69 10.59 7.09 25.97
CA CYS A 69 11.80 7.91 25.96
C CYS A 69 11.47 9.37 26.29
N ASP A 70 10.51 9.95 25.59
CA ASP A 70 10.11 11.34 25.80
C ASP A 70 9.50 11.57 27.18
N PHE A 71 8.76 10.59 27.72
CA PHE A 71 8.23 10.64 29.07
C PHE A 71 9.35 10.73 30.13
N TYR A 72 10.41 9.92 30.01
CA TYR A 72 11.50 9.93 31.00
C TYR A 72 12.45 11.14 30.85
N GLU A 73 12.52 11.74 29.66
CA GLU A 73 13.32 12.97 29.45
C GLU A 73 12.59 14.25 29.89
N PHE A 74 11.26 14.25 29.83
CA PHE A 74 10.51 15.46 30.16
C PHE A 74 10.58 15.79 31.66
N GLU A 75 11.02 17.00 31.98
CA GLU A 75 11.01 17.55 33.35
C GLU A 75 9.78 18.45 33.55
N GLY A 76 8.83 18.04 34.37
CA GLY A 76 7.61 18.79 34.65
C GLY A 76 6.42 17.88 35.03
N GLU A 77 5.25 18.49 35.21
CA GLU A 77 4.03 17.71 35.45
C GLU A 77 3.63 16.93 34.21
N LYS A 78 3.53 15.61 34.37
CA LYS A 78 3.30 14.68 33.30
C LYS A 78 2.44 13.49 33.73
N ILE A 79 1.63 13.02 32.78
CA ILE A 79 0.73 11.88 32.96
C ILE A 79 0.87 10.94 31.78
N ILE A 80 0.97 9.63 32.04
CA ILE A 80 0.84 8.57 31.04
C ILE A 80 -0.65 8.28 30.85
N ILE A 81 -1.10 8.20 29.59
CA ILE A 81 -2.42 7.74 29.22
C ILE A 81 -2.22 6.42 28.48
N SER A 82 -2.82 5.36 28.98
CA SER A 82 -2.60 4.03 28.43
C SER A 82 -3.89 3.25 28.22
N PRO A 83 -4.11 2.67 27.04
CA PRO A 83 -5.04 1.58 26.89
C PRO A 83 -4.68 0.44 27.85
N PHE A 84 -5.70 -0.23 28.42
CA PHE A 84 -5.47 -1.27 29.43
C PHE A 84 -4.66 -2.45 28.90
N CYS A 85 -4.82 -2.78 27.60
CA CYS A 85 -4.06 -3.87 26.98
C CYS A 85 -2.56 -3.61 26.98
N THR A 86 -2.14 -2.37 26.86
CA THR A 86 -0.73 -1.97 26.84
C THR A 86 -0.12 -2.04 28.22
N ILE A 87 -0.80 -1.46 29.21
CA ILE A 87 -0.28 -1.35 30.57
C ILE A 87 -0.27 -2.68 31.34
N LEU A 88 -1.00 -3.69 30.87
CA LEU A 88 -0.92 -5.06 31.38
C LEU A 88 0.39 -5.78 31.05
N ASN A 89 1.14 -5.29 30.07
CA ASN A 89 2.46 -5.81 29.76
C ASN A 89 3.51 -5.16 30.66
N LYS A 90 4.60 -5.88 30.90
CA LYS A 90 5.81 -5.25 31.41
C LYS A 90 6.39 -4.36 30.32
N LEU A 91 6.75 -3.13 30.67
CA LEU A 91 7.21 -2.13 29.73
C LEU A 91 8.68 -1.77 30.01
N PRO A 92 9.44 -1.24 29.02
CA PRO A 92 10.82 -0.81 29.22
C PRO A 92 10.94 0.21 30.34
N SER A 93 11.80 -0.06 31.34
CA SER A 93 12.15 0.88 32.37
C SER A 93 13.17 1.91 31.86
N LYS A 94 13.39 3.01 32.57
CA LYS A 94 14.33 4.08 32.20
C LYS A 94 15.70 3.56 31.76
N LYS A 95 16.21 2.47 32.36
CA LYS A 95 17.50 1.85 32.03
C LYS A 95 17.58 1.45 30.55
N TYR A 96 16.48 0.95 29.97
CA TYR A 96 16.41 0.41 28.62
C TYR A 96 16.02 1.43 27.54
N LEU A 97 15.82 2.68 27.92
CA LEU A 97 15.35 3.76 27.05
C LEU A 97 16.45 4.79 26.73
N LYS A 98 17.71 4.37 26.85
CA LYS A 98 18.86 5.22 26.53
C LYS A 98 18.94 5.42 25.01
N LYS A 99 18.94 6.68 24.58
CA LYS A 99 19.12 7.09 23.19
C LYS A 99 20.59 7.15 22.81
N ILE A 100 20.90 7.00 21.52
CA ILE A 100 22.19 7.32 20.95
C ILE A 100 22.08 8.74 20.38
N ASP A 101 22.87 9.67 20.91
CA ASP A 101 22.95 11.05 20.42
C ASP A 101 24.16 11.20 19.52
N LEU A 102 23.96 11.63 18.27
CA LEU A 102 25.02 11.89 17.30
C LEU A 102 24.93 13.35 16.89
N ASN A 103 26.01 14.12 17.08
CA ASN A 103 26.08 15.53 16.74
C ASN A 103 27.12 15.76 15.64
N PHE A 104 26.94 16.79 14.85
CA PHE A 104 27.96 17.26 13.91
C PHE A 104 29.30 17.47 14.63
N GLY A 105 30.40 16.95 14.08
CA GLY A 105 31.74 17.04 14.65
C GLY A 105 32.04 16.01 15.73
N ASP A 106 31.11 15.11 16.10
CA ASP A 106 31.41 14.03 17.05
C ASP A 106 32.33 12.98 16.40
N LYS A 107 33.29 12.47 17.21
CA LYS A 107 34.10 11.33 16.79
C LYS A 107 33.42 10.02 17.13
N VAL A 108 33.19 9.21 16.13
CA VAL A 108 32.40 7.98 16.21
C VAL A 108 33.16 6.80 15.59
N ASP A 109 33.37 5.75 16.37
CA ASP A 109 33.75 4.46 15.80
C ASP A 109 32.57 3.84 15.09
N LEU A 110 32.60 3.82 13.76
CA LEU A 110 31.50 3.31 12.93
C LEU A 110 31.21 1.83 13.23
N ASN A 111 32.21 1.01 13.55
CA ASN A 111 31.98 -0.40 13.85
C ASN A 111 31.33 -0.57 15.22
N GLY A 112 31.76 0.15 16.22
CA GLY A 112 31.14 0.19 17.54
C GLY A 112 29.69 0.70 17.46
N LEU A 113 29.43 1.72 16.64
CA LEU A 113 28.07 2.24 16.42
C LEU A 113 27.15 1.21 15.75
N LYS A 114 27.63 0.42 14.78
CA LYS A 114 26.86 -0.68 14.18
C LYS A 114 26.46 -1.74 15.21
N GLU A 115 27.39 -2.12 16.08
CA GLU A 115 27.11 -3.06 17.18
C GLU A 115 26.07 -2.47 18.14
N GLU A 116 26.19 -1.19 18.47
CA GLU A 116 25.24 -0.51 19.34
C GLU A 116 23.86 -0.43 18.70
N LEU A 117 23.75 -0.18 17.38
CA LEU A 117 22.49 -0.21 16.63
C LEU A 117 21.83 -1.59 16.68
N LEU A 118 22.61 -2.67 16.52
CA LEU A 118 22.08 -4.04 16.67
C LEU A 118 21.56 -4.28 18.10
N HIS A 119 22.29 -3.82 19.12
CA HIS A 119 21.92 -4.00 20.53
C HIS A 119 20.64 -3.23 20.92
N ILE A 120 20.32 -2.15 20.21
CA ILE A 120 19.07 -1.41 20.42
C ILE A 120 17.92 -1.91 19.53
N GLY A 121 18.14 -2.98 18.75
CA GLY A 121 17.12 -3.68 17.96
C GLY A 121 16.98 -3.24 16.51
N TYR A 122 17.93 -2.44 15.96
CA TYR A 122 17.90 -2.07 14.54
C TYR A 122 18.39 -3.22 13.66
N GLU A 123 17.77 -3.37 12.48
CA GLU A 123 18.09 -4.40 11.49
C GLU A 123 19.09 -3.87 10.45
N PRO A 124 20.20 -4.59 10.17
CA PRO A 124 21.06 -4.24 9.06
C PRO A 124 20.41 -4.66 7.75
N VAL A 125 20.34 -3.73 6.80
CA VAL A 125 19.74 -3.93 5.47
C VAL A 125 20.64 -3.34 4.39
N ASP A 126 20.43 -3.75 3.13
CA ASP A 126 21.15 -3.16 2.00
C ASP A 126 20.63 -1.77 1.62
N ILE A 127 19.34 -1.55 1.77
CA ILE A 127 18.66 -0.26 1.51
C ILE A 127 17.71 0.00 2.67
N VAL A 128 17.83 1.18 3.27
CA VAL A 128 16.96 1.59 4.38
C VAL A 128 15.66 2.16 3.83
N GLU A 129 14.55 1.50 4.14
CA GLU A 129 13.20 1.86 3.69
C GLU A 129 12.20 2.03 4.84
N SER A 130 12.45 1.37 5.98
CA SER A 130 11.53 1.34 7.12
C SER A 130 12.20 1.79 8.41
N GLU A 131 11.40 2.31 9.35
CA GLU A 131 11.88 2.63 10.70
C GLU A 131 12.50 1.39 11.36
N GLY A 132 13.60 1.60 12.08
CA GLY A 132 14.35 0.53 12.76
C GLY A 132 15.36 -0.19 11.87
N GLU A 133 15.62 0.31 10.67
CA GLU A 133 16.63 -0.22 9.75
C GLU A 133 17.86 0.68 9.69
N PHE A 134 19.02 0.10 9.43
CA PHE A 134 20.25 0.84 9.14
C PHE A 134 21.10 0.16 8.07
N CYS A 135 21.91 0.94 7.39
CA CYS A 135 22.90 0.48 6.42
C CYS A 135 24.18 1.29 6.54
N SER A 136 25.32 0.64 6.39
CA SER A 136 26.62 1.34 6.36
C SER A 136 27.36 0.99 5.07
N ARG A 137 27.86 2.03 4.39
CA ARG A 137 28.61 1.89 3.13
C ARG A 137 29.81 2.83 3.15
N GLY A 138 31.02 2.25 3.27
CA GLY A 138 32.22 3.06 3.47
C GLY A 138 32.08 3.94 4.71
N ASP A 139 32.23 5.24 4.55
CA ASP A 139 32.12 6.24 5.61
C ASP A 139 30.69 6.82 5.75
N ILE A 140 29.69 6.19 5.13
CA ILE A 140 28.29 6.62 5.19
C ILE A 140 27.47 5.64 6.01
N LEU A 141 26.71 6.17 6.97
CA LEU A 141 25.69 5.45 7.73
C LEU A 141 24.31 6.00 7.42
N ASP A 142 23.45 5.16 6.87
CA ASP A 142 22.03 5.42 6.72
C ASP A 142 21.27 4.78 7.89
N VAL A 143 20.39 5.52 8.55
CA VAL A 143 19.57 5.01 9.65
C VAL A 143 18.16 5.62 9.63
N PHE A 144 17.14 4.77 9.77
CA PHE A 144 15.77 5.24 9.91
C PHE A 144 15.34 5.17 11.37
N CYS A 145 15.45 6.29 12.04
CA CYS A 145 15.15 6.37 13.46
C CYS A 145 13.67 6.15 13.74
N VAL A 146 13.39 5.46 14.84
CA VAL A 146 12.06 5.27 15.38
C VAL A 146 11.40 6.62 15.65
N GLY A 147 10.20 6.84 15.10
CA GLY A 147 9.45 8.10 15.24
C GLY A 147 9.84 9.21 14.26
N ALA A 148 10.88 9.03 13.45
CA ALA A 148 11.26 9.97 12.41
C ALA A 148 10.30 9.88 11.20
N GLN A 149 10.19 10.97 10.44
CA GLN A 149 9.39 10.98 9.19
C GLN A 149 10.19 10.48 7.99
N GLU A 150 11.49 10.69 8.00
CA GLU A 150 12.46 10.32 6.97
C GLU A 150 13.70 9.74 7.62
N PRO A 151 14.43 8.83 6.94
CA PRO A 151 15.71 8.34 7.39
C PRO A 151 16.79 9.42 7.34
N TYR A 152 17.86 9.21 8.09
CA TYR A 152 19.02 10.08 8.13
C TYR A 152 20.23 9.42 7.48
N ARG A 153 20.98 10.21 6.74
CA ARG A 153 22.29 9.87 6.16
C ARG A 153 23.37 10.65 6.90
N ILE A 154 24.29 9.93 7.50
CA ILE A 154 25.39 10.46 8.31
C ILE A 154 26.68 10.16 7.57
N LEU A 155 27.38 11.20 7.15
CA LEU A 155 28.68 11.10 6.50
C LEU A 155 29.79 11.31 7.55
N LEU A 156 30.75 10.38 7.57
CA LEU A 156 31.93 10.47 8.40
C LEU A 156 33.15 10.81 7.54
N PHE A 157 34.09 11.53 8.12
CA PHE A 157 35.42 11.76 7.55
C PHE A 157 36.46 11.62 8.64
N ASN A 158 37.37 10.66 8.52
CA ASN A 158 38.35 10.32 9.56
C ASN A 158 37.71 10.09 10.94
N ASP A 159 36.66 9.29 11.00
CA ASP A 159 35.88 8.98 12.21
C ASP A 159 35.14 10.19 12.84
N GLU A 160 35.07 11.34 12.18
CA GLU A 160 34.31 12.51 12.62
C GLU A 160 33.08 12.72 11.76
N ILE A 161 31.93 13.04 12.36
CA ILE A 161 30.69 13.32 11.65
C ILE A 161 30.80 14.64 10.88
N GLU A 162 30.86 14.56 9.55
CA GLU A 162 31.00 15.72 8.66
C GLU A 162 29.66 16.28 8.23
N SER A 163 28.59 15.45 8.15
CA SER A 163 27.28 15.90 7.72
C SER A 163 26.18 14.92 8.20
N ILE A 164 25.05 15.49 8.62
CA ILE A 164 23.83 14.75 8.95
C ILE A 164 22.69 15.33 8.11
N ARG A 165 22.03 14.53 7.25
CA ARG A 165 20.93 14.97 6.41
C ARG A 165 19.78 13.96 6.42
N SER A 166 18.54 14.41 6.38
CA SER A 166 17.44 13.50 6.04
C SER A 166 17.42 13.20 4.54
N TYR A 167 16.86 12.07 4.15
CA TYR A 167 16.72 11.72 2.75
C TYR A 167 15.40 11.00 2.47
N SER A 168 14.97 11.08 1.20
CA SER A 168 13.74 10.43 0.75
C SER A 168 13.96 8.93 0.50
N THR A 169 13.18 8.07 1.14
CA THR A 169 13.18 6.63 0.84
C THR A 169 12.83 6.30 -0.61
N GLN A 170 12.15 7.22 -1.32
CA GLN A 170 11.74 7.01 -2.71
C GLN A 170 12.88 7.19 -3.70
N THR A 171 13.57 8.32 -3.57
CA THR A 171 14.61 8.76 -4.49
C THR A 171 16.00 8.39 -3.99
N GLN A 172 16.10 8.00 -2.71
CA GLN A 172 17.37 7.74 -2.01
C GLN A 172 18.31 8.95 -2.01
N ILE A 173 17.82 10.15 -2.31
CA ILE A 173 18.59 11.41 -2.36
C ILE A 173 18.38 12.20 -1.09
N SER A 174 19.45 12.71 -0.53
CA SER A 174 19.47 13.55 0.69
C SER A 174 18.84 14.92 0.43
N ASN A 175 18.16 15.42 1.45
CA ASN A 175 17.68 16.79 1.47
C ASN A 175 18.84 17.78 1.57
N LYS A 176 18.65 19.00 1.09
CA LYS A 176 19.71 20.04 1.08
C LYS A 176 20.02 20.60 2.47
N ASN A 177 19.11 20.43 3.43
CA ASN A 177 19.26 20.98 4.77
C ASN A 177 20.07 20.03 5.63
N GLU A 178 21.13 20.55 6.23
CA GLU A 178 21.93 19.86 7.22
C GLU A 178 21.31 20.01 8.60
N LEU A 179 21.46 18.93 9.40
CA LEU A 179 20.99 18.87 10.77
C LEU A 179 22.21 18.95 11.71
N GLU A 180 22.05 19.61 12.84
CA GLU A 180 23.10 19.69 13.85
C GLU A 180 23.23 18.40 14.65
N ALA A 181 22.15 17.66 14.82
CA ALA A 181 22.12 16.43 15.62
C ALA A 181 21.01 15.48 15.20
N VAL A 182 21.21 14.19 15.45
CA VAL A 182 20.18 13.16 15.37
C VAL A 182 20.18 12.33 16.65
N LYS A 183 18.97 11.97 17.13
CA LYS A 183 18.74 11.11 18.28
C LYS A 183 18.13 9.80 17.83
N ILE A 184 18.81 8.70 18.08
CA ILE A 184 18.39 7.37 17.72
C ILE A 184 17.73 6.73 18.94
N VAL A 185 16.44 6.47 18.83
CA VAL A 185 15.61 5.84 19.87
C VAL A 185 15.71 4.33 19.74
N PRO A 186 15.84 3.56 20.84
CA PRO A 186 15.79 2.10 20.78
C PRO A 186 14.51 1.57 20.14
N PHE A 187 14.62 0.48 19.39
CA PHE A 187 13.44 -0.19 18.80
C PHE A 187 12.55 -0.83 19.88
N VAL A 188 13.18 -1.65 20.74
CA VAL A 188 12.50 -2.34 21.85
C VAL A 188 13.15 -1.93 23.17
N ALA A 189 14.48 -1.98 23.28
CA ALA A 189 15.24 -1.68 24.47
C ALA A 189 16.72 -1.47 24.12
N ALA A 190 17.40 -0.60 24.85
CA ALA A 190 18.85 -0.47 24.81
C ALA A 190 19.50 -1.56 25.68
N LEU A 191 20.02 -2.60 25.04
CA LEU A 191 20.63 -3.76 25.70
C LEU A 191 22.15 -3.63 25.74
N SER A 192 22.78 -4.13 26.78
CA SER A 192 24.22 -4.42 26.77
C SER A 192 24.50 -5.66 25.94
N GLY A 193 25.72 -5.88 25.47
CA GLY A 193 26.07 -7.06 24.68
C GLY A 193 25.65 -8.39 25.31
N SER A 194 25.86 -8.53 26.64
CA SER A 194 25.43 -9.73 27.36
C SER A 194 23.91 -9.89 27.46
N GLU A 195 23.18 -8.80 27.67
CA GLU A 195 21.69 -8.82 27.66
C GLU A 195 21.13 -9.11 26.27
N PHE A 196 21.80 -8.61 25.21
CA PHE A 196 21.43 -8.89 23.83
C PHE A 196 21.59 -10.38 23.48
N GLU A 197 22.72 -10.98 23.82
CA GLU A 197 22.94 -12.42 23.62
C GLU A 197 21.95 -13.28 24.41
N GLU A 198 21.67 -12.91 25.67
CA GLU A 198 20.70 -13.60 26.51
C GLU A 198 19.28 -13.51 25.93
N ALA A 199 18.82 -12.31 25.60
CA ALA A 199 17.49 -12.08 25.01
C ALA A 199 17.35 -12.80 23.66
N SER A 200 18.37 -12.74 22.80
CA SER A 200 18.39 -13.44 21.51
C SER A 200 18.39 -14.96 21.66
N SER A 201 19.09 -15.51 22.66
CA SER A 201 19.06 -16.95 22.97
C SER A 201 17.68 -17.37 23.47
N LYS A 202 17.05 -16.60 24.37
CA LYS A 202 15.71 -16.84 24.88
C LYS A 202 14.66 -16.74 23.75
N ALA A 203 14.79 -15.78 22.82
CA ALA A 203 13.89 -15.65 21.68
C ALA A 203 13.93 -16.87 20.76
N ARG A 204 15.13 -17.42 20.51
CA ARG A 204 15.27 -18.68 19.73
C ARG A 204 14.71 -19.91 20.44
N ALA A 205 14.75 -19.93 21.78
CA ALA A 205 14.28 -21.05 22.59
C ALA A 205 12.77 -20.94 22.92
N LEU A 206 12.15 -19.77 22.73
CA LEU A 206 10.75 -19.56 23.05
C LEU A 206 9.87 -20.36 22.08
N GLN A 207 9.01 -21.22 22.63
CA GLN A 207 7.94 -21.83 21.86
C GLN A 207 6.92 -20.75 21.48
N SER A 208 6.98 -20.31 20.26
CA SER A 208 6.14 -19.25 19.72
C SER A 208 5.68 -19.59 18.32
N ASP A 209 4.69 -18.88 17.84
CA ASP A 209 4.23 -19.00 16.48
C ASP A 209 5.02 -18.16 15.48
N ALA A 210 6.07 -17.48 15.90
CA ALA A 210 6.92 -16.70 14.99
C ALA A 210 7.65 -17.58 13.99
N LEU A 211 7.68 -17.18 12.72
CA LEU A 211 8.40 -17.89 11.64
C LEU A 211 9.91 -17.90 11.86
N ILE A 212 10.43 -16.82 12.44
CA ILE A 212 11.85 -16.64 12.82
C ILE A 212 11.86 -16.14 14.26
N GLY A 213 12.44 -16.94 15.18
CA GLY A 213 12.59 -16.57 16.58
C GLY A 213 13.85 -15.71 16.78
N ASP A 214 13.78 -14.44 16.50
CA ASP A 214 14.85 -13.46 16.69
C ASP A 214 14.46 -12.34 17.67
N LEU A 215 15.36 -11.39 17.89
CA LEU A 215 15.10 -10.27 18.79
C LEU A 215 13.93 -9.39 18.30
N ASN A 216 13.81 -9.19 16.98
CA ASN A 216 12.79 -8.32 16.40
C ASN A 216 11.40 -8.94 16.38
N SER A 217 11.32 -10.28 16.33
CA SER A 217 10.04 -11.01 16.40
C SER A 217 9.58 -11.27 17.82
N LEU A 218 10.51 -11.54 18.76
CA LEU A 218 10.17 -12.02 20.10
C LEU A 218 10.89 -11.30 21.24
N GLY A 219 11.84 -10.40 20.94
CA GLY A 219 12.73 -9.80 21.92
C GLY A 219 12.00 -9.11 23.08
N PHE A 220 10.90 -8.43 22.81
CA PHE A 220 10.08 -7.79 23.85
C PHE A 220 9.65 -8.75 24.96
N TRP A 221 9.36 -10.02 24.61
CA TRP A 221 8.92 -11.04 25.54
C TRP A 221 10.06 -11.68 26.33
N THR A 222 11.30 -11.48 25.94
CA THR A 222 12.48 -12.19 26.47
C THR A 222 13.41 -11.32 27.33
N ILE A 223 13.07 -10.03 27.50
CA ILE A 223 13.81 -9.10 28.33
C ILE A 223 13.22 -9.08 29.76
N ASP A 224 13.92 -9.72 30.71
CA ASP A 224 13.44 -9.87 32.09
C ASP A 224 13.37 -8.55 32.89
N GLY A 225 14.16 -7.56 32.48
CA GLY A 225 14.30 -6.29 33.20
C GLY A 225 13.21 -5.24 32.93
N PHE A 226 12.15 -5.60 32.21
CA PHE A 226 11.02 -4.69 32.01
C PHE A 226 10.18 -4.54 33.30
N ALA A 227 9.65 -3.32 33.50
CA ALA A 227 8.95 -2.92 34.71
C ALA A 227 7.43 -3.13 34.63
N ASP A 228 6.81 -3.43 35.76
CA ASP A 228 5.37 -3.35 35.91
C ASP A 228 4.97 -1.93 36.35
N TYR A 229 4.51 -1.14 35.38
CA TYR A 229 4.17 0.26 35.61
C TYR A 229 2.99 0.46 36.57
N LEU A 230 2.07 -0.53 36.69
CA LEU A 230 0.98 -0.46 37.66
C LEU A 230 1.44 -0.63 39.10
N SER A 231 2.59 -1.27 39.30
CA SER A 231 3.20 -1.38 40.62
C SER A 231 4.10 -0.18 40.97
N GLU A 232 4.66 0.50 39.96
CA GLU A 232 5.59 1.61 40.15
C GLU A 232 4.90 2.97 40.25
N PHE A 233 3.79 3.15 39.56
CA PHE A 233 3.09 4.42 39.45
C PHE A 233 1.66 4.35 39.93
N LYS A 234 1.19 5.41 40.57
CA LYS A 234 -0.22 5.53 40.93
C LYS A 234 -1.08 5.63 39.68
N ALA A 235 -2.00 4.70 39.51
CA ALA A 235 -2.89 4.60 38.36
C ALA A 235 -4.36 4.74 38.73
N VAL A 236 -5.19 5.23 37.79
CA VAL A 236 -6.66 5.31 37.93
C VAL A 236 -7.30 4.89 36.60
N LEU A 237 -8.53 4.36 36.66
CA LEU A 237 -9.37 4.09 35.52
C LEU A 237 -10.14 5.34 35.10
N ALA A 238 -10.12 5.70 33.82
CA ALA A 238 -10.89 6.81 33.28
C ALA A 238 -12.40 6.59 33.45
N LYS A 239 -12.85 5.34 33.28
CA LYS A 239 -14.23 4.86 33.49
C LYS A 239 -14.20 3.42 33.95
N LYS A 240 -15.37 2.91 34.37
CA LYS A 240 -15.51 1.47 34.65
C LYS A 240 -15.40 0.66 33.37
N ILE A 241 -14.44 -0.25 33.33
CA ILE A 241 -14.17 -1.18 32.20
C ILE A 241 -14.64 -2.58 32.60
N ASP A 242 -15.30 -3.28 31.70
CA ASP A 242 -15.68 -4.67 31.89
C ASP A 242 -14.55 -5.61 31.47
N PHE A 243 -13.84 -6.15 32.44
CA PHE A 243 -12.74 -7.08 32.22
C PHE A 243 -13.15 -8.55 32.09
N SER A 244 -14.43 -8.89 32.27
CA SER A 244 -14.93 -10.27 32.25
C SER A 244 -14.62 -11.03 30.97
N GLN A 245 -14.34 -10.32 29.90
CA GLN A 245 -14.09 -10.87 28.57
C GLN A 245 -12.59 -10.96 28.21
N ILE A 246 -11.69 -10.64 29.14
CA ILE A 246 -10.26 -10.59 28.89
C ILE A 246 -9.61 -11.85 29.46
N GLN A 247 -8.83 -12.55 28.61
CA GLN A 247 -8.17 -13.81 29.00
C GLN A 247 -6.87 -13.61 29.81
N ARG A 248 -6.43 -12.36 29.99
CA ARG A 248 -5.25 -12.00 30.78
C ARG A 248 -5.62 -11.78 32.24
N ASP A 249 -4.62 -11.87 33.11
CA ASP A 249 -4.80 -11.48 34.51
C ASP A 249 -5.07 -9.98 34.62
N THR A 250 -6.28 -9.62 34.97
CA THR A 250 -6.75 -8.24 35.14
C THR A 250 -6.82 -7.81 36.61
N SER A 251 -6.39 -8.67 37.54
CA SER A 251 -6.51 -8.45 38.99
C SER A 251 -5.87 -7.14 39.47
N ALA A 252 -4.81 -6.66 38.79
CA ALA A 252 -4.20 -5.38 39.10
C ALA A 252 -5.08 -4.20 38.69
N LEU A 253 -5.74 -4.27 37.52
CA LEU A 253 -6.65 -3.23 37.02
C LEU A 253 -7.96 -3.15 37.81
N GLU A 254 -8.48 -4.30 38.25
CA GLU A 254 -9.73 -4.37 39.05
C GLU A 254 -9.63 -3.69 40.41
N LYS A 255 -8.41 -3.54 40.92
CA LYS A 255 -8.10 -2.85 42.19
C LYS A 255 -7.97 -1.34 42.01
N LEU A 256 -7.91 -0.82 40.81
CA LEU A 256 -7.75 0.60 40.55
C LEU A 256 -9.07 1.35 40.88
N SER A 257 -8.92 2.56 41.43
CA SER A 257 -10.05 3.47 41.58
C SER A 257 -10.49 4.03 40.24
N VAL A 258 -11.80 4.13 40.06
CA VAL A 258 -12.39 4.77 38.87
C VAL A 258 -12.53 6.27 39.13
N ILE A 259 -12.22 7.11 38.13
CA ILE A 259 -12.47 8.55 38.24
C ILE A 259 -13.96 8.79 38.48
N ALA A 260 -14.30 9.65 39.46
CA ALA A 260 -15.69 9.94 39.81
C ALA A 260 -16.41 10.66 38.66
N GLU A 261 -17.71 10.44 38.56
CA GLU A 261 -18.57 11.17 37.63
C GLU A 261 -18.45 12.69 37.80
N ALA A 262 -18.42 13.39 36.66
CA ALA A 262 -18.33 14.84 36.65
C ALA A 262 -19.62 15.48 37.22
N LYS A 263 -19.46 16.48 38.08
CA LYS A 263 -20.58 17.18 38.73
C LYS A 263 -20.87 18.53 38.09
N ILE A 264 -19.85 19.18 37.55
CA ILE A 264 -19.94 20.59 37.05
C ILE A 264 -19.90 20.59 35.53
N TYR A 265 -18.98 19.83 34.92
CA TYR A 265 -18.81 19.80 33.48
C TYR A 265 -19.57 18.61 32.87
N LYS A 266 -20.04 18.80 31.64
CA LYS A 266 -20.65 17.73 30.80
C LYS A 266 -20.01 17.72 29.45
N ASP A 267 -19.86 16.53 28.90
CA ASP A 267 -19.39 16.37 27.52
C ASP A 267 -20.39 16.99 26.54
N LEU A 268 -19.88 17.76 25.56
CA LEU A 268 -20.69 18.47 24.59
C LEU A 268 -20.56 17.75 23.22
N SER A 269 -21.72 17.33 22.66
CA SER A 269 -21.79 16.64 21.36
C SER A 269 -22.47 17.54 20.33
N VAL A 270 -21.86 18.71 20.04
CA VAL A 270 -22.43 19.69 19.09
C VAL A 270 -21.34 20.16 18.15
N THR A 271 -21.66 20.29 16.86
CA THR A 271 -20.84 21.04 15.91
C THR A 271 -21.24 22.50 16.01
N PRO A 272 -20.34 23.39 16.46
CA PRO A 272 -20.68 24.79 16.67
C PRO A 272 -20.94 25.49 15.33
N ASN A 273 -22.06 26.20 15.25
CA ASN A 273 -22.44 27.11 14.14
C ASN A 273 -22.74 28.50 14.72
N ALA A 274 -23.04 29.46 13.89
CA ALA A 274 -23.33 30.84 14.33
C ALA A 274 -24.45 30.89 15.38
N ASP A 275 -25.54 30.10 15.21
CA ASP A 275 -26.66 30.06 16.14
C ASP A 275 -26.27 29.53 17.51
N PHE A 276 -25.30 28.59 17.56
CA PHE A 276 -24.80 28.04 18.83
C PHE A 276 -24.17 29.13 19.70
N PHE A 277 -23.43 30.06 19.13
CA PHE A 277 -22.80 31.17 19.88
C PHE A 277 -23.84 32.21 20.33
N GLU A 278 -24.84 32.49 19.50
CA GLU A 278 -25.93 33.38 19.85
C GLU A 278 -26.76 32.85 20.99
N LEU A 279 -27.11 31.58 20.99
CA LEU A 279 -27.89 30.91 22.02
C LEU A 279 -27.17 30.84 23.38
N ASN A 280 -25.86 30.92 23.41
CA ASN A 280 -25.05 30.78 24.63
C ASN A 280 -24.36 32.10 25.06
N LYS A 281 -24.90 33.25 24.70
CA LYS A 281 -24.36 34.59 25.06
C LYS A 281 -24.10 34.79 26.57
N ASN A 282 -24.81 34.09 27.41
CA ASN A 282 -24.70 34.23 28.85
C ASN A 282 -23.54 33.44 29.47
N LYS A 283 -22.80 32.72 28.68
CA LYS A 283 -21.64 31.88 29.10
C LYS A 283 -20.35 32.41 28.48
N LYS A 284 -19.24 32.24 29.17
CA LYS A 284 -17.93 32.45 28.59
C LYS A 284 -17.63 31.26 27.63
N ILE A 285 -17.32 31.54 26.36
CA ILE A 285 -17.05 30.51 25.37
C ILE A 285 -15.59 30.55 24.99
N LYS A 286 -14.88 29.42 25.15
CA LYS A 286 -13.51 29.22 24.68
C LYS A 286 -13.54 28.38 23.44
N VAL A 287 -13.05 28.92 22.32
CA VAL A 287 -13.01 28.25 21.01
C VAL A 287 -11.59 27.86 20.70
N ILE A 288 -11.38 26.56 20.50
CA ILE A 288 -10.09 25.97 20.17
C ILE A 288 -10.02 25.72 18.66
N ALA A 289 -9.01 26.29 17.97
CA ALA A 289 -8.74 26.01 16.55
C ALA A 289 -7.24 26.05 16.26
N ARG A 290 -6.81 25.31 15.25
CA ARG A 290 -5.41 25.22 14.80
C ARG A 290 -4.85 26.53 14.26
N ASN A 291 -5.70 27.28 13.58
CA ASN A 291 -5.31 28.53 12.94
C ASN A 291 -6.44 29.57 12.96
N ASP A 292 -6.05 30.80 12.75
CA ASP A 292 -6.96 31.95 12.74
C ASP A 292 -8.00 31.87 11.59
N GLY A 293 -7.66 31.19 10.49
CA GLY A 293 -8.57 31.03 9.33
C GLY A 293 -9.81 30.21 9.67
N ILE A 294 -9.66 29.14 10.44
CA ILE A 294 -10.79 28.32 10.90
C ILE A 294 -11.68 29.12 11.86
N PHE A 295 -11.07 29.87 12.78
CA PHE A 295 -11.80 30.72 13.69
C PHE A 295 -12.55 31.84 12.96
N ASN A 296 -11.89 32.54 12.04
CA ASN A 296 -12.45 33.65 11.27
C ASN A 296 -13.60 33.21 10.32
N SER A 297 -13.61 31.94 9.90
CA SER A 297 -14.67 31.38 9.03
C SER A 297 -16.07 31.45 9.68
N LEU A 298 -16.15 31.52 11.01
CA LEU A 298 -17.38 31.64 11.75
C LEU A 298 -17.78 33.08 12.08
N ASN A 299 -17.01 34.11 11.65
CA ASN A 299 -17.24 35.50 11.91
C ASN A 299 -17.43 35.87 13.40
N LEU A 300 -16.65 35.24 14.30
CA LEU A 300 -16.78 35.35 15.76
C LEU A 300 -16.07 36.57 16.36
N SER A 301 -15.37 37.36 15.56
CA SER A 301 -14.60 38.55 16.00
C SER A 301 -15.42 39.69 16.66
N GLY A 302 -16.73 39.63 16.56
CA GLY A 302 -17.64 40.57 17.19
C GLY A 302 -18.27 40.15 18.55
N TYR A 303 -17.90 38.96 19.02
CA TYR A 303 -18.49 38.40 20.26
C TYR A 303 -17.53 38.55 21.45
N GLU A 304 -17.76 39.54 22.36
CA GLU A 304 -16.89 39.80 23.53
C GLU A 304 -16.79 38.62 24.52
N HIS A 305 -17.76 37.72 24.54
CA HIS A 305 -17.80 36.52 25.42
C HIS A 305 -17.07 35.33 24.84
N VAL A 306 -16.47 35.42 23.64
CA VAL A 306 -15.75 34.34 22.94
C VAL A 306 -14.25 34.58 23.01
N GLU A 307 -13.51 33.65 23.56
CA GLU A 307 -12.06 33.65 23.68
C GLU A 307 -11.48 32.61 22.69
N PHE A 308 -10.52 33.01 21.84
CA PHE A 308 -9.84 32.12 20.91
C PHE A 308 -8.58 31.52 21.55
N ILE A 309 -8.46 30.19 21.45
CA ILE A 309 -7.28 29.43 21.87
C ILE A 309 -6.69 28.71 20.62
N LYS A 310 -5.48 29.11 20.26
CA LYS A 310 -4.77 28.50 19.13
C LYS A 310 -4.10 27.19 19.60
N ALA A 311 -4.70 26.07 19.25
CA ALA A 311 -4.19 24.74 19.58
C ALA A 311 -4.80 23.66 18.68
N ASP A 312 -4.18 22.49 18.67
CA ASP A 312 -4.69 21.34 17.92
C ASP A 312 -5.65 20.44 18.72
N TRP A 313 -5.92 20.80 19.95
CA TRP A 313 -6.72 19.98 20.86
C TRP A 313 -8.18 19.88 20.43
N VAL A 314 -8.82 18.73 20.73
CA VAL A 314 -10.26 18.52 20.55
C VAL A 314 -10.88 18.31 21.94
N VAL A 315 -11.35 19.40 22.53
CA VAL A 315 -12.00 19.42 23.84
C VAL A 315 -13.37 20.05 23.70
N ASN A 316 -14.42 19.34 24.13
CA ASN A 316 -15.79 19.80 24.02
C ASN A 316 -16.51 19.60 25.35
N LEU A 317 -16.56 20.66 26.19
CA LEU A 317 -17.08 20.64 27.52
C LEU A 317 -18.06 21.81 27.78
N SER A 318 -19.07 21.58 28.57
CA SER A 318 -20.03 22.62 28.98
C SER A 318 -20.28 22.59 30.48
N SER A 319 -20.22 23.77 31.11
CA SER A 319 -20.62 23.97 32.50
C SER A 319 -21.74 25.03 32.59
N PRO A 320 -22.29 25.33 33.75
CA PRO A 320 -23.25 26.42 33.92
C PRO A 320 -22.68 27.78 33.51
N SER A 321 -21.39 28.04 33.69
CA SER A 321 -20.74 29.35 33.48
C SER A 321 -19.89 29.45 32.22
N GLU A 322 -19.34 28.34 31.70
CA GLU A 322 -18.47 28.35 30.52
C GLU A 322 -18.70 27.17 29.57
N ILE A 323 -18.31 27.38 28.32
CA ILE A 323 -18.31 26.38 27.28
C ILE A 323 -16.90 26.33 26.68
N ILE A 324 -16.32 25.17 26.54
CA ILE A 324 -15.08 24.90 25.82
C ILE A 324 -15.44 24.07 24.59
N VAL A 325 -15.15 24.57 23.38
CA VAL A 325 -15.52 23.90 22.15
C VAL A 325 -14.40 23.96 21.14
N SER A 326 -14.10 22.82 20.52
CA SER A 326 -13.09 22.76 19.48
C SER A 326 -13.72 22.74 18.08
N LEU A 327 -13.13 23.52 17.18
CA LEU A 327 -13.40 23.49 15.75
C LEU A 327 -12.52 22.47 15.02
N ASN A 328 -11.52 21.91 15.72
CA ASN A 328 -10.67 20.86 15.19
C ASN A 328 -11.41 19.52 15.14
N LYS A 329 -11.05 18.67 14.20
CA LYS A 329 -11.50 17.27 14.17
C LYS A 329 -10.37 16.36 14.67
N PHE A 330 -10.74 15.20 15.23
CA PHE A 330 -9.76 14.18 15.56
C PHE A 330 -9.08 13.67 14.29
N GLU A 331 -7.79 13.95 14.13
CA GLU A 331 -6.96 13.41 13.06
C GLU A 331 -5.96 12.42 13.66
N ARG A 332 -5.97 11.19 13.15
CA ARG A 332 -4.87 10.26 13.43
C ARG A 332 -3.69 10.61 12.53
N LYS A 333 -2.51 10.85 13.10
CA LYS A 333 -1.28 10.96 12.31
C LYS A 333 -1.04 9.63 11.62
N LYS A 334 -1.18 9.59 10.29
CA LYS A 334 -0.81 8.42 9.50
C LYS A 334 0.71 8.42 9.29
N ARG A 335 1.34 7.31 9.59
CA ARG A 335 2.71 7.04 9.13
C ARG A 335 2.63 6.57 7.67
N ASN A 336 3.41 7.19 6.79
CA ASN A 336 3.55 6.74 5.40
C ASN A 336 4.38 5.46 5.40
N ARG A 337 3.71 4.31 5.28
CA ARG A 337 4.36 3.03 5.05
C ARG A 337 4.39 2.74 3.56
N ARG A 338 5.47 2.15 3.09
CA ARG A 338 5.61 1.69 1.72
C ARG A 338 5.85 0.20 1.67
N PRO A 339 5.37 -0.46 0.59
CA PRO A 339 5.70 -1.85 0.37
C PRO A 339 7.20 -1.98 0.16
N SER A 340 7.84 -2.85 0.91
CA SER A 340 9.19 -3.31 0.62
C SER A 340 9.16 -4.05 -0.72
N LEU A 341 9.86 -3.50 -1.71
CA LEU A 341 9.95 -4.03 -3.09
C LEU A 341 10.93 -5.21 -3.21
N VAL A 342 10.97 -6.10 -2.23
CA VAL A 342 11.89 -7.25 -2.17
C VAL A 342 11.69 -8.26 -3.33
N LEU A 343 10.62 -8.13 -4.13
CA LEU A 343 10.23 -9.16 -5.10
C LEU A 343 10.71 -8.94 -6.54
N ASP A 344 11.24 -7.76 -6.89
CA ASP A 344 11.70 -7.44 -8.27
C ASP A 344 13.18 -7.79 -8.55
N GLU A 345 13.86 -8.43 -7.60
CA GLU A 345 15.28 -8.72 -7.70
C GLU A 345 15.57 -9.95 -8.53
N LEU A 346 16.49 -9.81 -9.49
CA LEU A 346 17.09 -10.94 -10.18
C LEU A 346 18.08 -11.66 -9.27
N LYS A 347 17.78 -12.93 -8.97
CA LYS A 347 18.67 -13.81 -8.21
C LYS A 347 19.36 -14.79 -9.13
N ILE A 348 20.54 -15.23 -8.73
CA ILE A 348 21.24 -16.30 -9.43
C ILE A 348 20.32 -17.52 -9.53
N ASN A 349 20.21 -18.09 -10.71
CA ASN A 349 19.29 -19.15 -11.15
C ASN A 349 17.85 -18.73 -11.45
N ASP A 350 17.49 -17.46 -11.37
CA ASP A 350 16.20 -17.00 -11.90
C ASP A 350 16.12 -17.20 -13.41
N TYR A 351 14.93 -17.54 -13.88
CA TYR A 351 14.67 -17.53 -15.32
C TYR A 351 14.49 -16.09 -15.81
N VAL A 352 15.09 -15.81 -16.96
CA VAL A 352 15.02 -14.51 -17.63
C VAL A 352 14.65 -14.69 -19.09
N VAL A 353 13.98 -13.71 -19.66
CA VAL A 353 13.69 -13.65 -21.08
C VAL A 353 14.50 -12.54 -21.74
N HIS A 354 15.35 -12.87 -22.69
CA HIS A 354 16.04 -11.89 -23.53
C HIS A 354 15.17 -11.56 -24.74
N SER A 355 15.05 -10.29 -25.08
CA SER A 355 14.18 -9.84 -26.17
C SER A 355 14.44 -10.51 -27.52
N ASP A 356 15.63 -10.97 -27.78
CA ASP A 356 16.05 -11.57 -29.07
C ASP A 356 16.42 -13.06 -28.98
N TYR A 357 16.86 -13.54 -27.82
CA TYR A 357 17.38 -14.91 -27.64
C TYR A 357 16.45 -15.84 -26.84
N GLY A 358 15.38 -15.30 -26.26
CA GLY A 358 14.38 -16.10 -25.54
C GLY A 358 14.73 -16.37 -24.10
N ILE A 359 14.23 -17.50 -23.59
CA ILE A 359 14.29 -17.87 -22.18
C ILE A 359 15.64 -18.47 -21.83
N GLY A 360 16.33 -17.89 -20.88
CA GLY A 360 17.58 -18.37 -20.28
C GLY A 360 17.53 -18.33 -18.76
N ARG A 361 18.62 -18.68 -18.11
CA ARG A 361 18.82 -18.67 -16.67
C ARG A 361 19.91 -17.66 -16.30
N PHE A 362 19.61 -16.74 -15.39
CA PHE A 362 20.56 -15.75 -14.91
C PHE A 362 21.64 -16.40 -14.05
N ALA A 363 22.91 -16.17 -14.37
CA ALA A 363 24.04 -16.76 -13.66
C ALA A 363 24.88 -15.72 -12.88
N GLY A 364 24.50 -14.44 -12.88
CA GLY A 364 25.19 -13.39 -12.15
C GLY A 364 25.92 -12.38 -13.04
N LEU A 365 26.81 -11.60 -12.41
CA LEU A 365 27.69 -10.63 -13.05
C LEU A 365 29.10 -11.23 -13.18
N GLU A 366 29.78 -10.99 -14.32
CA GLU A 366 31.16 -11.42 -14.56
C GLU A 366 31.97 -10.28 -15.17
N LYS A 367 33.10 -9.95 -14.57
CA LYS A 367 34.06 -8.98 -15.14
C LYS A 367 35.02 -9.67 -16.09
N LEU A 368 35.07 -9.17 -17.30
CA LEU A 368 35.95 -9.71 -18.34
C LEU A 368 36.76 -8.60 -18.98
N THR A 369 38.04 -8.90 -19.23
CA THR A 369 38.91 -8.02 -20.02
C THR A 369 38.89 -8.48 -21.48
N VAL A 370 38.30 -7.68 -22.34
CA VAL A 370 38.18 -7.94 -23.77
C VAL A 370 38.92 -6.86 -24.55
N LEU A 371 39.85 -7.24 -25.39
CA LEU A 371 40.67 -6.31 -26.23
C LEU A 371 41.37 -5.22 -25.40
N GLY A 372 41.80 -5.55 -24.18
CA GLY A 372 42.52 -4.62 -23.30
C GLY A 372 41.67 -3.68 -22.48
N SER A 373 40.34 -3.73 -22.57
CA SER A 373 39.40 -3.00 -21.70
C SER A 373 38.63 -3.95 -20.81
N THR A 374 38.41 -3.56 -19.56
CA THR A 374 37.63 -4.32 -18.55
C THR A 374 36.21 -3.82 -18.55
N LYS A 375 35.26 -4.74 -18.71
CA LYS A 375 33.82 -4.49 -18.63
C LYS A 375 33.14 -5.52 -17.78
N GLU A 376 31.98 -5.17 -17.24
CA GLU A 376 31.11 -6.09 -16.52
C GLU A 376 29.97 -6.57 -17.42
N PHE A 377 29.66 -7.86 -17.35
CA PHE A 377 28.66 -8.52 -18.18
C PHE A 377 27.66 -9.26 -17.31
N VAL A 378 26.42 -9.24 -17.74
CA VAL A 378 25.38 -10.13 -17.24
C VAL A 378 25.51 -11.47 -17.96
N VAL A 379 25.59 -12.55 -17.18
CA VAL A 379 25.71 -13.91 -17.71
C VAL A 379 24.36 -14.59 -17.72
N VAL A 380 23.90 -15.00 -18.89
CA VAL A 380 22.67 -15.78 -19.07
C VAL A 380 23.02 -17.13 -19.70
N VAL A 381 22.58 -18.20 -19.03
CA VAL A 381 22.81 -19.59 -19.45
C VAL A 381 21.58 -20.11 -20.18
N TYR A 382 21.78 -20.68 -21.35
CA TYR A 382 20.78 -21.27 -22.24
C TYR A 382 20.86 -22.79 -22.25
N GLN A 383 20.10 -23.42 -23.15
CA GLN A 383 20.14 -24.88 -23.32
C GLN A 383 21.56 -25.33 -23.71
N ASN A 384 22.01 -26.49 -23.22
CA ASN A 384 23.36 -27.06 -23.39
C ASN A 384 24.50 -26.27 -22.72
N GLU A 385 24.19 -25.46 -21.68
CA GLU A 385 25.12 -24.59 -20.95
C GLU A 385 25.77 -23.53 -21.84
N ASP A 386 25.13 -23.17 -22.95
CA ASP A 386 25.57 -22.06 -23.78
C ASP A 386 25.42 -20.75 -23.01
N LYS A 387 26.46 -19.92 -22.95
CA LYS A 387 26.48 -18.66 -22.24
C LYS A 387 26.31 -17.45 -23.16
N LEU A 388 25.38 -16.57 -22.84
CA LEU A 388 25.30 -15.22 -23.40
C LEU A 388 25.94 -14.24 -22.41
N LEU A 389 26.94 -13.52 -22.89
CA LEU A 389 27.55 -12.40 -22.16
C LEU A 389 26.92 -11.10 -22.66
N LEU A 390 26.03 -10.52 -21.87
CA LEU A 390 25.35 -9.29 -22.20
C LEU A 390 26.04 -8.13 -21.48
N PRO A 391 26.54 -7.11 -22.20
CA PRO A 391 27.07 -5.91 -21.58
C PRO A 391 26.03 -5.24 -20.70
N VAL A 392 26.42 -4.74 -19.52
CA VAL A 392 25.50 -4.19 -18.52
C VAL A 392 24.72 -2.97 -19.03
N GLU A 393 25.25 -2.23 -19.99
CA GLU A 393 24.55 -1.13 -20.66
C GLU A 393 23.32 -1.57 -21.50
N HIS A 394 23.16 -2.88 -21.71
CA HIS A 394 22.05 -3.49 -22.44
C HIS A 394 21.12 -4.33 -21.54
N LEU A 395 21.19 -4.16 -20.24
CA LEU A 395 20.36 -4.91 -19.28
C LEU A 395 18.85 -4.68 -19.47
N ASN A 396 18.45 -3.62 -20.13
CA ASN A 396 17.05 -3.35 -20.54
C ASN A 396 16.49 -4.35 -21.57
N LEU A 397 17.33 -5.24 -22.12
CA LEU A 397 16.94 -6.31 -23.04
C LEU A 397 16.54 -7.61 -22.33
N ILE A 398 16.76 -7.67 -21.01
CA ILE A 398 16.40 -8.82 -20.17
C ILE A 398 15.30 -8.43 -19.21
N ASP A 399 14.26 -9.25 -19.16
CA ASP A 399 13.21 -9.19 -18.15
C ASP A 399 13.13 -10.53 -17.39
N ARG A 400 12.64 -10.49 -16.15
CA ARG A 400 12.42 -11.71 -15.36
C ARG A 400 11.33 -12.56 -16.01
N TYR A 401 11.55 -13.86 -16.06
CA TYR A 401 10.58 -14.84 -16.55
C TYR A 401 10.09 -15.69 -15.39
N ILE A 402 8.78 -15.75 -15.19
CA ILE A 402 8.15 -16.59 -14.17
C ILE A 402 7.33 -17.67 -14.88
N ALA A 403 7.70 -18.93 -14.67
CA ALA A 403 6.98 -20.07 -15.23
C ALA A 403 5.63 -20.29 -14.49
N GLN A 404 4.58 -20.67 -15.20
CA GLN A 404 3.27 -20.96 -14.61
C GLN A 404 3.33 -22.17 -13.69
N ASN A 405 2.66 -22.10 -12.54
CA ASN A 405 2.48 -23.22 -11.60
C ASN A 405 3.76 -23.88 -11.07
N GLY A 406 4.90 -23.15 -11.00
CA GLY A 406 6.16 -23.72 -10.53
C GLY A 406 6.76 -24.76 -11.48
N SER A 407 6.33 -24.81 -12.74
CA SER A 407 6.92 -25.68 -13.75
C SER A 407 8.34 -25.23 -14.09
N ILE A 408 9.23 -26.16 -14.40
CA ILE A 408 10.58 -25.87 -14.86
C ILE A 408 10.47 -25.29 -16.28
N ALA A 409 10.90 -24.02 -16.45
CA ALA A 409 10.90 -23.41 -17.78
C ALA A 409 11.87 -24.12 -18.71
N THR A 410 11.46 -24.38 -19.96
CA THR A 410 12.35 -24.94 -20.97
C THR A 410 13.26 -23.83 -21.50
N LEU A 411 14.58 -23.97 -21.30
CA LEU A 411 15.56 -23.03 -21.81
C LEU A 411 15.58 -23.06 -23.35
N ASP A 412 15.65 -21.89 -23.97
CA ASP A 412 15.82 -21.78 -25.41
C ASP A 412 17.26 -22.16 -25.84
N LYS A 413 17.43 -22.47 -27.09
CA LYS A 413 18.77 -22.76 -27.67
C LYS A 413 19.31 -21.50 -28.31
N LEU A 414 20.53 -21.09 -27.91
CA LEU A 414 21.20 -19.92 -28.43
C LEU A 414 21.45 -20.09 -29.96
N GLY A 415 21.22 -19.03 -30.73
CA GLY A 415 21.49 -19.04 -32.18
C GLY A 415 20.45 -19.73 -33.07
N LYS A 416 19.36 -20.28 -32.53
CA LYS A 416 18.27 -20.82 -33.38
C LYS A 416 17.19 -19.76 -33.62
N ALA A 417 16.63 -19.73 -34.82
CA ALA A 417 15.52 -18.85 -35.21
C ALA A 417 14.15 -19.24 -34.61
N SER A 418 14.09 -20.19 -33.64
CA SER A 418 12.85 -20.67 -33.03
C SER A 418 12.12 -19.55 -32.27
N PHE A 419 12.83 -18.82 -31.40
CA PHE A 419 12.27 -17.74 -30.62
C PHE A 419 11.82 -16.55 -31.49
N SER A 420 12.62 -16.17 -32.52
CA SER A 420 12.23 -15.12 -33.46
C SER A 420 10.92 -15.45 -34.17
N LYS A 421 10.71 -16.70 -34.60
CA LYS A 421 9.44 -17.15 -35.20
C LYS A 421 8.27 -17.11 -34.25
N ILE A 422 8.49 -17.48 -32.96
CA ILE A 422 7.46 -17.36 -31.91
C ILE A 422 7.11 -15.89 -31.72
N LYS A 423 8.11 -15.01 -31.59
CA LYS A 423 7.96 -13.56 -31.41
C LYS A 423 7.18 -12.93 -32.57
N GLU A 424 7.50 -13.26 -33.82
CA GLU A 424 6.75 -12.79 -35.02
C GLU A 424 5.29 -13.25 -35.00
N LYS A 425 5.04 -14.50 -34.63
CA LYS A 425 3.69 -15.06 -34.54
C LYS A 425 2.86 -14.37 -33.45
N VAL A 426 3.49 -14.05 -32.31
CA VAL A 426 2.86 -13.27 -31.23
C VAL A 426 2.61 -11.84 -31.70
N ARG A 427 3.59 -11.19 -32.36
CA ARG A 427 3.47 -9.82 -32.90
C ARG A 427 2.31 -9.70 -33.89
N ALA A 428 2.15 -10.65 -34.80
CA ALA A 428 1.02 -10.67 -35.75
C ALA A 428 -0.33 -10.71 -35.05
N LYS A 429 -0.44 -11.47 -33.95
CA LYS A 429 -1.66 -11.52 -33.16
C LYS A 429 -1.88 -10.25 -32.32
N LEU A 430 -0.83 -9.69 -31.76
CA LEU A 430 -0.88 -8.41 -31.03
C LEU A 430 -1.33 -7.27 -31.95
N PHE A 431 -0.90 -7.26 -33.21
CA PHE A 431 -1.36 -6.29 -34.20
C PHE A 431 -2.87 -6.36 -34.41
N VAL A 432 -3.45 -7.56 -34.51
CA VAL A 432 -4.90 -7.75 -34.63
C VAL A 432 -5.64 -7.23 -33.39
N ILE A 433 -5.06 -7.49 -32.21
CA ILE A 433 -5.62 -7.01 -30.93
C ILE A 433 -5.54 -5.49 -30.86
N ALA A 434 -4.38 -4.91 -31.12
CA ALA A 434 -4.16 -3.46 -31.13
C ALA A 434 -5.08 -2.77 -32.15
N SER A 435 -5.24 -3.34 -33.36
CA SER A 435 -6.15 -2.80 -34.37
C SER A 435 -7.62 -2.80 -33.93
N LYS A 436 -8.10 -3.88 -33.29
CA LYS A 436 -9.44 -3.92 -32.72
C LYS A 436 -9.63 -2.90 -31.61
N ILE A 437 -8.63 -2.76 -30.74
CA ILE A 437 -8.62 -1.77 -29.64
C ILE A 437 -8.73 -0.36 -30.24
N MET A 438 -7.93 -0.05 -31.25
CA MET A 438 -7.92 1.25 -31.92
C MET A 438 -9.22 1.54 -32.70
N GLU A 439 -9.78 0.54 -33.36
CA GLU A 439 -11.08 0.65 -34.03
C GLU A 439 -12.19 1.00 -33.03
N MET A 440 -12.17 0.35 -31.85
CA MET A 440 -13.13 0.65 -30.79
C MET A 440 -12.94 2.06 -30.21
N ALA A 441 -11.69 2.50 -30.02
CA ALA A 441 -11.37 3.86 -29.55
C ALA A 441 -11.83 4.91 -30.56
N ALA A 442 -11.53 4.71 -31.86
CA ALA A 442 -11.93 5.62 -32.93
C ALA A 442 -13.46 5.71 -33.07
N LYS A 443 -14.18 4.58 -32.99
CA LYS A 443 -15.65 4.58 -33.00
C LYS A 443 -16.22 5.39 -31.84
N ARG A 444 -15.63 5.31 -30.65
CA ARG A 444 -16.06 6.07 -29.48
C ARG A 444 -15.81 7.56 -29.61
N GLU A 445 -14.67 7.98 -30.18
CA GLU A 445 -14.39 9.40 -30.39
C GLU A 445 -15.40 10.09 -31.31
N LEU A 446 -16.05 9.32 -32.18
CA LEU A 446 -17.10 9.81 -33.10
C LEU A 446 -18.49 9.87 -32.45
N ILE A 447 -18.68 9.20 -31.31
CA ILE A 447 -19.97 9.17 -30.61
C ILE A 447 -20.05 10.35 -29.66
N ARG A 448 -21.06 11.19 -29.79
CA ARG A 448 -21.37 12.26 -28.87
C ARG A 448 -22.05 11.67 -27.64
N GLY A 449 -21.49 11.94 -26.46
CA GLY A 449 -22.11 11.67 -25.16
C GLY A 449 -22.99 12.81 -24.69
N GLU A 450 -23.92 12.51 -23.80
CA GLU A 450 -24.70 13.54 -23.13
C GLU A 450 -23.79 14.39 -22.22
N ILE A 451 -23.99 15.71 -22.21
CA ILE A 451 -23.23 16.60 -21.33
C ILE A 451 -23.90 16.61 -19.97
N ILE A 452 -23.19 16.11 -18.99
CA ILE A 452 -23.63 16.04 -17.59
C ILE A 452 -22.79 17.03 -16.78
N GLU A 453 -23.39 18.14 -16.41
CA GLU A 453 -22.74 19.22 -15.65
C GLU A 453 -23.62 19.62 -14.46
N LYS A 454 -23.16 19.40 -13.25
CA LYS A 454 -23.85 19.75 -12.01
C LYS A 454 -22.81 20.06 -10.91
N ASP A 455 -22.39 21.32 -10.85
CA ASP A 455 -21.39 21.83 -9.90
C ASP A 455 -21.96 23.02 -9.10
N ASP A 456 -23.20 22.91 -8.68
CA ASP A 456 -23.94 23.95 -7.96
C ASP A 456 -23.88 23.74 -6.42
N ALA A 457 -24.57 24.61 -5.72
CA ALA A 457 -24.68 24.58 -4.26
C ALA A 457 -25.25 23.24 -3.74
N GLU A 458 -26.10 22.56 -4.52
CA GLU A 458 -26.66 21.26 -4.13
C GLU A 458 -25.59 20.15 -4.16
N TYR A 459 -24.69 20.18 -5.15
CA TYR A 459 -23.56 19.25 -5.20
C TYR A 459 -22.55 19.52 -4.09
N ILE A 460 -22.26 20.79 -3.78
CA ILE A 460 -21.40 21.15 -2.63
C ILE A 460 -22.02 20.61 -1.33
N ASN A 461 -23.31 20.78 -1.15
CA ASN A 461 -24.04 20.23 -0.01
C ASN A 461 -23.98 18.70 0.03
N PHE A 462 -24.08 18.03 -1.13
CA PHE A 462 -23.87 16.58 -1.23
C PHE A 462 -22.48 16.19 -0.72
N LEU A 463 -21.41 16.85 -1.15
CA LEU A 463 -20.04 16.56 -0.69
C LEU A 463 -19.87 16.78 0.81
N GLN A 464 -20.33 17.92 1.34
CA GLN A 464 -20.22 18.27 2.76
C GLN A 464 -20.96 17.27 3.68
N ASN A 465 -22.03 16.68 3.18
CA ASN A 465 -22.81 15.68 3.91
C ASN A 465 -22.27 14.25 3.76
N ALA A 466 -21.04 14.05 3.29
CA ALA A 466 -20.43 12.73 3.22
C ALA A 466 -20.17 12.09 4.60
N GLY A 467 -19.93 12.94 5.61
CA GLY A 467 -19.61 12.48 6.97
C GLY A 467 -18.12 12.11 7.15
N PHE A 468 -17.31 12.26 6.10
CA PHE A 468 -15.86 12.04 6.10
C PHE A 468 -15.19 12.97 5.08
N ASP A 469 -13.88 13.15 5.21
CA ASP A 469 -13.10 13.94 4.28
C ASP A 469 -12.57 13.04 3.15
N TYR A 470 -12.63 13.52 1.92
CA TYR A 470 -12.10 12.81 0.76
C TYR A 470 -10.56 12.79 0.80
N THR A 471 -9.97 11.68 0.39
CA THR A 471 -8.52 11.63 0.14
C THR A 471 -8.19 12.36 -1.17
N ARG A 472 -6.93 12.78 -1.34
CA ARG A 472 -6.48 13.45 -2.58
C ARG A 472 -6.77 12.62 -3.84
N ASP A 473 -6.63 11.30 -3.75
CA ASP A 473 -6.90 10.41 -4.88
C ASP A 473 -8.39 10.34 -5.18
N GLN A 474 -9.24 10.37 -4.14
CA GLN A 474 -10.69 10.40 -4.29
C GLN A 474 -11.16 11.71 -4.92
N GLU A 475 -10.64 12.85 -4.45
CA GLU A 475 -10.93 14.16 -5.05
C GLU A 475 -10.50 14.22 -6.51
N LYS A 476 -9.28 13.75 -6.81
CA LYS A 476 -8.77 13.69 -8.18
C LYS A 476 -9.65 12.80 -9.05
N ALA A 477 -10.00 11.60 -8.60
CA ALA A 477 -10.85 10.68 -9.36
C ALA A 477 -12.27 11.25 -9.61
N ALA A 478 -12.85 11.94 -8.62
CA ALA A 478 -14.15 12.60 -8.77
C ALA A 478 -14.08 13.74 -9.79
N ASN A 479 -12.99 14.54 -9.79
CA ASN A 479 -12.76 15.61 -10.74
C ASN A 479 -12.52 15.05 -12.16
N ASP A 480 -11.67 14.03 -12.31
CA ASP A 480 -11.42 13.37 -13.60
C ASP A 480 -12.73 12.85 -14.23
N ILE A 481 -13.62 12.23 -13.42
CA ILE A 481 -14.93 11.74 -13.87
C ILE A 481 -15.83 12.92 -14.25
N ALA A 482 -15.84 14.00 -13.47
CA ALA A 482 -16.64 15.18 -13.77
C ALA A 482 -16.20 15.85 -15.09
N GLU A 483 -14.90 15.91 -15.37
CA GLU A 483 -14.36 16.41 -16.64
C GLU A 483 -14.77 15.54 -17.82
N ASP A 484 -14.70 14.19 -17.68
CA ASP A 484 -15.15 13.28 -18.71
C ASP A 484 -16.66 13.45 -18.99
N LEU A 485 -17.50 13.59 -17.96
CA LEU A 485 -18.94 13.79 -18.09
C LEU A 485 -19.31 15.10 -18.78
N LYS A 486 -18.48 16.16 -18.65
CA LYS A 486 -18.65 17.47 -19.28
C LYS A 486 -18.11 17.50 -20.71
N SER A 487 -17.27 16.60 -21.11
CA SER A 487 -16.49 16.65 -22.36
C SER A 487 -17.34 16.57 -23.64
N GLY A 488 -18.61 16.14 -23.55
CA GLY A 488 -19.47 15.86 -24.70
C GLY A 488 -19.06 14.59 -25.48
N LYS A 489 -18.06 13.82 -24.96
CA LYS A 489 -17.67 12.50 -25.47
C LYS A 489 -18.17 11.44 -24.51
N VAL A 490 -18.45 10.23 -25.00
CA VAL A 490 -18.84 9.11 -24.13
C VAL A 490 -17.66 8.71 -23.25
N MET A 491 -17.79 8.90 -21.94
CA MET A 491 -16.82 8.42 -20.97
C MET A 491 -16.76 6.89 -20.98
N ASP A 492 -15.58 6.31 -20.99
CA ASP A 492 -15.31 4.92 -20.62
C ASP A 492 -14.11 4.91 -19.66
N ARG A 493 -14.40 4.95 -18.36
CA ARG A 493 -13.39 5.07 -17.33
C ARG A 493 -13.40 3.86 -16.42
N LEU A 494 -12.20 3.41 -16.06
CA LEU A 494 -11.99 2.40 -15.03
C LEU A 494 -11.49 3.06 -13.75
N LEU A 495 -12.25 2.91 -12.68
CA LEU A 495 -11.88 3.31 -11.32
C LEU A 495 -11.34 2.09 -10.58
N SER A 496 -10.05 2.08 -10.31
CA SER A 496 -9.37 1.01 -9.59
C SER A 496 -8.96 1.47 -8.19
N GLY A 497 -8.94 0.54 -7.25
CA GLY A 497 -8.48 0.79 -5.87
C GLY A 497 -8.80 -0.40 -4.99
N ASP A 498 -8.04 -0.55 -3.91
CA ASP A 498 -8.25 -1.64 -2.96
C ASP A 498 -9.67 -1.66 -2.38
N VAL A 499 -10.05 -2.80 -1.81
CA VAL A 499 -11.35 -2.96 -1.15
C VAL A 499 -11.46 -1.95 -0.02
N GLY A 500 -12.55 -1.17 0.04
CA GLY A 500 -12.79 -0.16 1.08
C GLY A 500 -12.10 1.20 0.86
N PHE A 501 -11.53 1.48 -0.32
CA PHE A 501 -10.94 2.78 -0.66
C PHE A 501 -11.95 3.81 -1.17
N GLY A 502 -13.25 3.55 -1.04
CA GLY A 502 -14.30 4.50 -1.35
C GLY A 502 -14.73 4.56 -2.82
N LYS A 503 -14.44 3.52 -3.64
CA LYS A 503 -14.88 3.46 -5.05
C LYS A 503 -16.38 3.74 -5.20
N THR A 504 -17.20 3.17 -4.34
CA THR A 504 -18.66 3.37 -4.36
C THR A 504 -19.06 4.82 -4.11
N GLU A 505 -18.38 5.55 -3.24
CA GLU A 505 -18.64 6.97 -2.99
C GLU A 505 -18.32 7.82 -4.23
N ILE A 506 -17.21 7.50 -4.92
CA ILE A 506 -16.89 8.17 -6.18
C ILE A 506 -17.94 7.86 -7.27
N ALA A 507 -18.43 6.63 -7.32
CA ALA A 507 -19.55 6.29 -8.20
C ALA A 507 -20.84 7.05 -7.83
N MET A 508 -21.11 7.27 -6.54
CA MET A 508 -22.26 8.07 -6.07
C MET A 508 -22.14 9.54 -6.51
N ASN A 509 -20.93 10.11 -6.58
CA ASN A 509 -20.73 11.45 -7.15
C ASN A 509 -21.18 11.51 -8.62
N ALA A 510 -20.77 10.53 -9.42
CA ALA A 510 -21.18 10.44 -10.82
C ALA A 510 -22.69 10.25 -10.97
N ILE A 511 -23.31 9.38 -10.13
CA ILE A 511 -24.78 9.18 -10.10
C ILE A 511 -25.49 10.48 -9.74
N PHE A 512 -25.03 11.18 -8.69
CA PHE A 512 -25.66 12.43 -8.28
C PHE A 512 -25.68 13.44 -9.43
N LYS A 513 -24.54 13.66 -10.07
CA LYS A 513 -24.42 14.57 -11.21
C LYS A 513 -25.36 14.14 -12.37
N CYS A 514 -25.35 12.86 -12.70
CA CYS A 514 -26.18 12.30 -13.77
C CYS A 514 -27.69 12.49 -13.54
N VAL A 515 -28.17 12.09 -12.37
CA VAL A 515 -29.61 12.14 -12.07
C VAL A 515 -30.09 13.58 -11.89
N LYS A 516 -29.29 14.44 -11.26
CA LYS A 516 -29.61 15.87 -11.10
C LYS A 516 -29.52 16.67 -12.40
N SER A 517 -28.85 16.15 -13.41
CA SER A 517 -28.85 16.69 -14.77
C SER A 517 -30.01 16.18 -15.61
N GLY A 518 -30.93 15.37 -15.06
CA GLY A 518 -32.14 14.90 -15.72
C GLY A 518 -32.05 13.53 -16.41
N PHE A 519 -30.96 12.77 -16.18
CA PHE A 519 -30.74 11.48 -16.80
C PHE A 519 -30.97 10.31 -15.83
N GLN A 520 -31.00 9.11 -16.39
CA GLN A 520 -31.12 7.85 -15.66
C GLN A 520 -29.75 7.21 -15.51
N ALA A 521 -29.48 6.55 -14.36
CA ALA A 521 -28.27 5.81 -14.10
C ALA A 521 -28.58 4.33 -13.81
N LEU A 522 -27.82 3.43 -14.44
CA LEU A 522 -27.89 1.98 -14.17
C LEU A 522 -26.63 1.53 -13.45
N PHE A 523 -26.79 0.81 -12.34
CA PHE A 523 -25.68 0.30 -11.53
C PHE A 523 -25.70 -1.23 -11.51
N PHE A 524 -24.80 -1.84 -12.27
CA PHE A 524 -24.66 -3.29 -12.41
C PHE A 524 -23.75 -3.88 -11.35
N VAL A 525 -24.19 -4.95 -10.72
CA VAL A 525 -23.43 -5.69 -9.70
C VAL A 525 -23.52 -7.20 -9.97
N PRO A 526 -22.49 -7.99 -9.59
CA PRO A 526 -22.44 -9.42 -9.93
C PRO A 526 -23.42 -10.29 -9.13
N THR A 527 -23.82 -9.88 -7.93
CA THR A 527 -24.66 -10.69 -7.05
C THR A 527 -25.85 -9.90 -6.48
N THR A 528 -26.92 -10.60 -6.11
CA THR A 528 -28.13 -9.98 -5.53
C THR A 528 -27.84 -9.42 -4.13
N LEU A 529 -26.91 -10.02 -3.39
CA LEU A 529 -26.52 -9.50 -2.08
C LEU A 529 -25.81 -8.15 -2.20
N LEU A 530 -24.90 -8.01 -3.16
CA LEU A 530 -24.29 -6.70 -3.51
C LEU A 530 -25.36 -5.71 -4.00
N SER A 531 -26.35 -6.17 -4.78
CA SER A 531 -27.48 -5.34 -5.21
C SER A 531 -28.22 -4.75 -4.02
N SER A 532 -28.50 -5.55 -3.02
CA SER A 532 -29.18 -5.11 -1.80
C SER A 532 -28.32 -4.16 -0.96
N GLN A 533 -27.01 -4.41 -0.85
CA GLN A 533 -26.09 -3.53 -0.12
C GLN A 533 -25.93 -2.16 -0.79
N HIS A 534 -25.69 -2.14 -2.10
CA HIS A 534 -25.59 -0.88 -2.84
C HIS A 534 -26.92 -0.11 -2.86
N TYR A 535 -28.05 -0.81 -3.00
CA TYR A 535 -29.36 -0.19 -2.88
C TYR A 535 -29.53 0.53 -1.54
N LYS A 536 -29.19 -0.12 -0.43
CA LYS A 536 -29.26 0.47 0.90
C LYS A 536 -28.34 1.69 1.02
N SER A 537 -27.07 1.55 0.63
CA SER A 537 -26.10 2.64 0.71
C SER A 537 -26.48 3.84 -0.17
N LEU A 538 -26.97 3.60 -1.40
CA LEU A 538 -27.44 4.65 -2.28
C LEU A 538 -28.67 5.35 -1.69
N LYS A 539 -29.60 4.59 -1.12
CA LYS A 539 -30.80 5.13 -0.49
C LYS A 539 -30.43 6.03 0.68
N GLU A 540 -29.61 5.56 1.62
CA GLU A 540 -29.14 6.35 2.77
C GLU A 540 -28.43 7.65 2.34
N ARG A 541 -27.69 7.62 1.24
CA ARG A 541 -26.86 8.74 0.80
C ARG A 541 -27.59 9.73 -0.12
N LEU A 542 -28.47 9.26 -1.00
CA LEU A 542 -29.04 10.05 -2.09
C LEU A 542 -30.54 10.38 -1.92
N GLU A 543 -31.31 9.62 -1.15
CA GLU A 543 -32.77 9.82 -1.00
C GLU A 543 -33.10 11.20 -0.46
N ARG A 544 -32.31 11.72 0.49
CA ARG A 544 -32.48 13.07 1.05
C ARG A 544 -32.29 14.22 0.05
N PHE A 545 -31.70 13.94 -1.09
CA PHE A 545 -31.60 14.89 -2.19
C PHE A 545 -32.71 14.72 -3.23
N GLY A 546 -33.75 13.93 -2.93
CA GLY A 546 -34.88 13.70 -3.82
C GLY A 546 -34.57 12.83 -5.05
N ILE A 547 -33.52 11.98 -4.96
CA ILE A 547 -33.18 11.01 -6.00
C ILE A 547 -33.91 9.72 -5.69
N GLU A 548 -34.73 9.24 -6.64
CA GLU A 548 -35.38 7.94 -6.54
C GLU A 548 -34.42 6.80 -6.85
N ILE A 549 -34.41 5.78 -5.98
CA ILE A 549 -33.54 4.61 -6.11
C ILE A 549 -34.41 3.36 -6.25
N PHE A 550 -34.13 2.59 -7.29
CA PHE A 550 -34.79 1.32 -7.56
C PHE A 550 -33.82 0.15 -7.47
N LYS A 551 -34.38 -1.04 -7.21
CA LYS A 551 -33.63 -2.29 -7.21
C LYS A 551 -34.27 -3.28 -8.17
N LEU A 552 -33.48 -3.94 -9.03
CA LEU A 552 -33.95 -4.95 -9.97
C LEU A 552 -33.04 -6.18 -9.96
N ASP A 553 -33.44 -7.18 -9.22
CA ASP A 553 -32.78 -8.48 -9.15
C ASP A 553 -33.81 -9.63 -9.16
N ARG A 554 -33.40 -10.87 -9.01
CA ARG A 554 -34.28 -12.02 -9.05
C ARG A 554 -35.29 -12.09 -7.89
N PHE A 555 -35.02 -11.39 -6.77
CA PHE A 555 -35.90 -11.32 -5.61
C PHE A 555 -36.89 -10.14 -5.68
N THR A 556 -36.73 -9.27 -6.66
CA THR A 556 -37.65 -8.14 -6.85
C THR A 556 -39.05 -8.65 -7.21
N GLY A 557 -40.05 -8.31 -6.39
CA GLY A 557 -41.43 -8.74 -6.55
C GLY A 557 -42.05 -8.26 -7.88
N ALA A 558 -43.05 -8.97 -8.42
CA ALA A 558 -43.67 -8.63 -9.68
C ALA A 558 -44.22 -7.19 -9.75
N LYS A 559 -44.79 -6.70 -8.64
CA LYS A 559 -45.29 -5.32 -8.50
C LYS A 559 -44.19 -4.28 -8.55
N GLU A 560 -43.07 -4.53 -7.84
CA GLU A 560 -41.89 -3.67 -7.83
C GLU A 560 -41.22 -3.68 -9.20
N LYS A 561 -41.09 -4.86 -9.83
CA LYS A 561 -40.52 -5.00 -11.15
C LYS A 561 -41.30 -4.19 -12.18
N ALA A 562 -42.65 -4.21 -12.14
CA ALA A 562 -43.48 -3.39 -13.01
C ALA A 562 -43.29 -1.88 -12.76
N ALA A 563 -43.11 -1.46 -11.48
CA ALA A 563 -42.82 -0.07 -11.14
C ALA A 563 -41.47 0.39 -11.68
N VAL A 564 -40.43 -0.43 -11.52
CA VAL A 564 -39.06 -0.16 -12.05
C VAL A 564 -39.09 -0.04 -13.58
N THR A 565 -39.72 -1.00 -14.27
CA THR A 565 -39.83 -0.98 -15.73
C THR A 565 -40.58 0.27 -16.22
N LYS A 566 -41.64 0.65 -15.53
CA LYS A 566 -42.40 1.86 -15.86
C LYS A 566 -41.58 3.14 -15.64
N ALA A 567 -40.83 3.22 -14.53
CA ALA A 567 -39.98 4.36 -14.23
C ALA A 567 -38.85 4.52 -15.26
N LEU A 568 -38.17 3.44 -15.64
CA LEU A 568 -37.13 3.45 -16.66
C LEU A 568 -37.70 3.82 -18.06
N ALA A 569 -38.81 3.23 -18.45
CA ALA A 569 -39.45 3.52 -19.74
C ALA A 569 -40.01 4.93 -19.83
N SER A 570 -40.40 5.57 -18.73
CA SER A 570 -40.93 6.94 -18.71
C SER A 570 -39.82 8.00 -18.90
N GLY A 571 -38.53 7.67 -18.64
CA GLY A 571 -37.44 8.61 -18.73
C GLY A 571 -37.26 9.52 -17.48
N VAL A 572 -37.99 9.24 -16.39
CA VAL A 572 -37.84 9.98 -15.13
C VAL A 572 -36.42 9.77 -14.57
N PRO A 573 -35.73 10.86 -14.17
CA PRO A 573 -34.41 10.76 -13.60
C PRO A 573 -34.40 9.90 -12.33
N CYS A 574 -33.64 8.81 -12.35
CA CYS A 574 -33.56 7.86 -11.23
C CYS A 574 -32.29 7.01 -11.34
N VAL A 575 -31.98 6.29 -10.29
CA VAL A 575 -30.93 5.26 -10.32
C VAL A 575 -31.55 3.88 -10.10
N CYS A 576 -31.14 2.90 -10.90
CA CYS A 576 -31.57 1.52 -10.74
C CYS A 576 -30.33 0.62 -10.51
N VAL A 577 -30.28 -0.03 -9.35
CA VAL A 577 -29.25 -1.02 -8.99
C VAL A 577 -29.78 -2.41 -9.32
N GLY A 578 -28.94 -3.25 -9.94
CA GLY A 578 -29.37 -4.60 -10.23
C GLY A 578 -28.27 -5.53 -10.72
N THR A 579 -28.64 -6.80 -10.83
CA THR A 579 -27.80 -7.84 -11.42
C THR A 579 -28.02 -7.92 -12.95
N HIS A 580 -27.63 -9.04 -13.54
CA HIS A 580 -27.89 -9.31 -14.98
C HIS A 580 -29.34 -9.13 -15.40
N SER A 581 -30.32 -9.17 -14.50
CA SER A 581 -31.71 -8.87 -14.75
C SER A 581 -31.90 -7.46 -15.33
N LEU A 582 -31.02 -6.54 -14.99
CA LEU A 582 -31.03 -5.16 -15.47
C LEU A 582 -30.62 -5.02 -16.95
N LEU A 583 -29.94 -6.04 -17.53
CA LEU A 583 -29.56 -6.06 -18.95
C LEU A 583 -30.74 -6.10 -19.93
N SER A 584 -31.92 -6.46 -19.43
CA SER A 584 -33.16 -6.50 -20.22
C SER A 584 -34.07 -5.28 -19.99
N ALA A 585 -33.66 -4.34 -19.15
CA ALA A 585 -34.42 -3.14 -18.86
C ALA A 585 -34.15 -2.05 -19.92
N GLU A 586 -35.21 -1.49 -20.49
CA GLU A 586 -35.10 -0.37 -21.41
C GLU A 586 -35.19 0.95 -20.66
N ALA A 587 -34.10 1.69 -20.61
CA ALA A 587 -34.05 3.03 -20.05
C ALA A 587 -34.14 4.07 -21.17
N LYS A 588 -35.13 4.97 -21.11
CA LYS A 588 -35.40 5.94 -22.16
C LYS A 588 -34.42 7.09 -22.23
N ASN A 589 -33.90 7.53 -21.09
CA ASN A 589 -33.01 8.68 -20.95
C ASN A 589 -31.73 8.29 -20.17
N LEU A 590 -31.03 7.27 -20.68
CA LEU A 590 -29.85 6.70 -20.01
C LEU A 590 -28.63 7.58 -20.20
N GLY A 591 -28.08 8.16 -19.10
CA GLY A 591 -26.88 8.97 -19.11
C GLY A 591 -25.64 8.25 -18.59
N LEU A 592 -25.80 7.33 -17.61
CA LEU A 592 -24.65 6.71 -16.93
C LEU A 592 -24.88 5.22 -16.67
N ILE A 593 -23.87 4.42 -16.96
CA ILE A 593 -23.79 3.00 -16.58
C ILE A 593 -22.60 2.84 -15.64
N ILE A 594 -22.82 2.19 -14.49
CA ILE A 594 -21.79 1.80 -13.56
C ILE A 594 -21.74 0.29 -13.49
N ILE A 595 -20.52 -0.27 -13.51
CA ILE A 595 -20.29 -1.71 -13.40
C ILE A 595 -19.33 -1.95 -12.23
N ASP A 596 -19.80 -2.64 -11.19
CA ASP A 596 -18.92 -3.07 -10.09
C ASP A 596 -18.36 -4.48 -10.38
N GLU A 597 -17.07 -4.67 -10.10
CA GLU A 597 -16.34 -5.93 -10.33
C GLU A 597 -16.52 -6.47 -11.77
N GLU A 598 -16.20 -5.64 -12.76
CA GLU A 598 -16.36 -5.93 -14.20
C GLU A 598 -15.84 -7.32 -14.61
N HIS A 599 -14.76 -7.81 -13.96
CA HIS A 599 -14.15 -9.10 -14.27
C HIS A 599 -15.06 -10.31 -13.94
N LYS A 600 -16.09 -10.15 -13.10
CA LYS A 600 -17.06 -11.21 -12.74
C LYS A 600 -18.21 -11.36 -13.75
N PHE A 601 -18.32 -10.47 -14.72
CA PHE A 601 -19.34 -10.57 -15.77
C PHE A 601 -18.86 -11.46 -16.93
N GLY A 602 -19.73 -12.36 -17.38
CA GLY A 602 -19.47 -13.26 -18.51
C GLY A 602 -19.36 -12.50 -19.84
N VAL A 603 -18.72 -13.11 -20.85
CA VAL A 603 -18.46 -12.51 -22.17
C VAL A 603 -19.74 -11.98 -22.82
N LYS A 604 -20.82 -12.79 -22.88
CA LYS A 604 -22.11 -12.39 -23.43
C LYS A 604 -22.76 -11.20 -22.71
N GLN A 605 -22.56 -11.12 -21.39
CA GLN A 605 -23.09 -10.03 -20.60
C GLN A 605 -22.31 -8.73 -20.89
N LYS A 606 -20.98 -8.83 -21.05
CA LYS A 606 -20.12 -7.68 -21.43
C LYS A 606 -20.44 -7.18 -22.83
N GLU A 607 -20.73 -8.06 -23.78
CA GLU A 607 -21.17 -7.67 -25.13
C GLU A 607 -22.48 -6.89 -25.08
N LYS A 608 -23.49 -7.39 -24.36
CA LYS A 608 -24.78 -6.72 -24.20
C LYS A 608 -24.67 -5.38 -23.45
N LEU A 609 -23.80 -5.29 -22.44
CA LEU A 609 -23.48 -4.02 -21.75
C LEU A 609 -22.90 -2.99 -22.73
N LYS A 610 -21.98 -3.42 -23.62
CA LYS A 610 -21.44 -2.56 -24.68
C LYS A 610 -22.49 -2.06 -25.67
N GLU A 611 -23.47 -2.90 -26.01
CA GLU A 611 -24.61 -2.49 -26.87
C GLU A 611 -25.45 -1.41 -26.19
N ILE A 612 -25.75 -1.55 -24.90
CA ILE A 612 -26.56 -0.59 -24.15
C ILE A 612 -25.77 0.71 -23.90
N SER A 613 -24.42 0.64 -23.79
CA SER A 613 -23.57 1.78 -23.50
C SER A 613 -23.13 2.60 -24.72
N THR A 614 -23.75 2.41 -25.89
CA THR A 614 -23.33 3.11 -27.11
C THR A 614 -23.38 4.63 -27.01
N THR A 615 -24.32 5.19 -26.26
CA THR A 615 -24.48 6.65 -26.07
C THR A 615 -24.36 7.08 -24.61
N ALA A 616 -24.39 6.16 -23.64
CA ALA A 616 -24.30 6.43 -22.22
C ALA A 616 -22.84 6.36 -21.72
N HIS A 617 -22.51 7.20 -20.75
CA HIS A 617 -21.22 7.15 -20.07
C HIS A 617 -21.04 5.83 -19.30
N LEU A 618 -19.83 5.28 -19.30
CA LEU A 618 -19.51 4.02 -18.66
C LEU A 618 -18.41 4.22 -17.58
N LEU A 619 -18.74 3.87 -16.35
CA LEU A 619 -17.81 3.83 -15.23
C LEU A 619 -17.67 2.38 -14.72
N SER A 620 -16.56 1.75 -14.99
CA SER A 620 -16.23 0.43 -14.44
C SER A 620 -15.44 0.56 -13.14
N MET A 621 -15.74 -0.28 -12.15
CA MET A 621 -15.00 -0.33 -10.89
C MET A 621 -14.32 -1.69 -10.71
N SER A 622 -13.11 -1.70 -10.17
CA SER A 622 -12.35 -2.92 -9.88
C SER A 622 -11.59 -2.82 -8.57
N ALA A 623 -11.61 -3.91 -7.78
CA ALA A 623 -10.78 -4.05 -6.60
C ALA A 623 -9.37 -4.58 -6.91
N THR A 624 -9.16 -5.12 -8.13
CA THR A 624 -7.85 -5.56 -8.57
C THR A 624 -7.13 -4.41 -9.29
N PRO A 625 -6.00 -3.92 -8.78
CA PRO A 625 -5.23 -2.91 -9.48
C PRO A 625 -4.67 -3.49 -10.80
N ILE A 626 -4.70 -2.69 -11.85
CA ILE A 626 -4.06 -3.04 -13.12
C ILE A 626 -2.61 -2.55 -13.07
N PRO A 627 -1.61 -3.36 -13.48
CA PRO A 627 -0.23 -2.92 -13.52
C PRO A 627 -0.04 -1.66 -14.36
N ARG A 628 0.89 -0.80 -13.92
CA ARG A 628 1.14 0.51 -14.57
C ARG A 628 1.45 0.39 -16.07
N SER A 629 2.21 -0.64 -16.46
CA SER A 629 2.55 -0.94 -17.85
C SER A 629 1.33 -1.26 -18.73
N LEU A 630 0.43 -2.11 -18.24
CA LEU A 630 -0.82 -2.41 -18.94
C LEU A 630 -1.75 -1.19 -18.95
N ASN A 631 -1.73 -0.40 -17.90
CA ASN A 631 -2.47 0.83 -17.79
C ASN A 631 -2.03 1.87 -18.86
N MET A 632 -0.74 2.03 -19.05
CA MET A 632 -0.18 2.90 -20.09
C MET A 632 -0.55 2.40 -21.50
N ALA A 633 -0.49 1.09 -21.74
CA ALA A 633 -0.91 0.50 -23.02
C ALA A 633 -2.39 0.71 -23.32
N LEU A 634 -3.26 0.70 -22.32
CA LEU A 634 -4.70 0.87 -22.47
C LEU A 634 -5.18 2.31 -22.31
N SER A 635 -4.34 3.24 -21.86
CA SER A 635 -4.71 4.65 -21.59
C SER A 635 -5.17 5.41 -22.82
N SER A 636 -4.78 5.00 -24.03
CA SER A 636 -5.27 5.56 -25.31
C SER A 636 -6.69 5.12 -25.65
N VAL A 637 -7.26 4.14 -24.91
CA VAL A 637 -8.54 3.52 -25.22
C VAL A 637 -9.55 3.68 -24.08
N LYS A 638 -9.12 3.68 -22.84
CA LYS A 638 -9.95 3.76 -21.65
C LYS A 638 -9.32 4.74 -20.65
N SER A 639 -10.11 5.69 -20.16
CA SER A 639 -9.69 6.59 -19.10
C SER A 639 -9.51 5.83 -17.79
N TYR A 640 -8.59 6.28 -16.93
CA TYR A 640 -8.21 5.53 -15.76
C TYR A 640 -8.01 6.42 -14.52
N SER A 641 -8.58 6.01 -13.40
CA SER A 641 -8.35 6.65 -12.09
C SER A 641 -8.03 5.60 -11.05
N VAL A 642 -7.03 5.87 -10.19
CA VAL A 642 -6.54 4.93 -9.17
C VAL A 642 -6.69 5.56 -7.79
N LEU A 643 -7.27 4.80 -6.84
CA LEU A 643 -7.31 5.14 -5.44
C LEU A 643 -6.21 4.36 -4.70
N GLN A 644 -5.16 5.04 -4.27
CA GLN A 644 -4.00 4.45 -3.57
C GLN A 644 -4.00 4.77 -2.08
N THR A 645 -4.64 5.88 -1.69
CA THR A 645 -4.68 6.34 -0.31
C THR A 645 -5.94 5.83 0.39
N PRO A 646 -5.81 5.04 1.47
CA PRO A 646 -6.97 4.57 2.23
C PRO A 646 -7.65 5.73 3.01
N PRO A 647 -8.97 5.64 3.27
CA PRO A 647 -9.66 6.57 4.15
C PRO A 647 -9.06 6.61 5.56
N SER A 648 -9.18 7.76 6.24
CA SER A 648 -8.56 8.01 7.55
C SER A 648 -9.07 7.10 8.68
N SER A 649 -10.30 6.63 8.60
CA SER A 649 -10.94 5.79 9.62
C SER A 649 -10.57 4.32 9.56
N ARG A 650 -9.91 3.85 8.50
CA ARG A 650 -9.63 2.42 8.29
C ARG A 650 -8.34 2.00 8.99
N LEU A 651 -8.40 0.87 9.72
CA LEU A 651 -7.25 0.24 10.37
C LEU A 651 -6.66 -0.86 9.48
N ASP A 652 -5.35 -1.06 9.60
CA ASP A 652 -4.66 -2.18 8.95
C ASP A 652 -5.17 -3.51 9.48
N VAL A 653 -5.22 -4.53 8.61
CA VAL A 653 -5.59 -5.88 9.01
C VAL A 653 -4.35 -6.57 9.57
N ARG A 654 -4.37 -6.90 10.86
CA ARG A 654 -3.27 -7.64 11.47
C ARG A 654 -3.21 -9.04 10.90
N THR A 655 -2.14 -9.29 10.19
CA THR A 655 -1.94 -10.55 9.48
C THR A 655 -0.86 -11.36 10.19
N SER A 656 -1.12 -12.64 10.43
CA SER A 656 -0.15 -13.57 11.00
C SER A 656 -0.18 -14.92 10.28
N VAL A 657 1.01 -15.49 10.07
CA VAL A 657 1.18 -16.84 9.52
C VAL A 657 1.43 -17.78 10.69
N ARG A 658 0.53 -18.79 10.85
CA ARG A 658 0.57 -19.69 12.00
C ARG A 658 0.44 -21.14 11.57
N GLU A 659 1.02 -22.04 12.37
CA GLU A 659 0.66 -23.47 12.25
C GLU A 659 -0.75 -23.68 12.78
N TRP A 660 -1.42 -24.69 12.22
CA TRP A 660 -2.74 -25.08 12.70
C TRP A 660 -2.62 -25.61 14.15
N ASP A 661 -3.23 -24.93 15.08
CA ASP A 661 -3.25 -25.27 16.50
C ASP A 661 -4.63 -24.98 17.09
N GLU A 662 -5.15 -25.95 17.85
CA GLU A 662 -6.46 -25.83 18.50
C GLU A 662 -6.57 -24.61 19.43
N LYS A 663 -5.49 -24.29 20.16
CA LYS A 663 -5.47 -23.16 21.10
C LYS A 663 -5.54 -21.82 20.35
N VAL A 664 -4.79 -21.70 19.25
CA VAL A 664 -4.79 -20.50 18.39
C VAL A 664 -6.18 -20.28 17.79
N LEU A 665 -6.81 -21.33 17.27
CA LEU A 665 -8.17 -21.28 16.73
C LEU A 665 -9.19 -20.86 17.78
N LYS A 666 -9.15 -21.50 18.93
CA LYS A 666 -10.05 -21.22 20.05
C LYS A 666 -9.92 -19.76 20.49
N GLU A 667 -8.70 -19.27 20.65
CA GLU A 667 -8.46 -17.88 21.06
C GLU A 667 -8.95 -16.89 20.00
N ALA A 668 -8.60 -17.10 18.73
CA ALA A 668 -9.00 -16.23 17.64
C ALA A 668 -10.53 -16.13 17.51
N ILE A 669 -11.24 -17.26 17.57
CA ILE A 669 -12.69 -17.34 17.45
C ILE A 669 -13.37 -16.72 18.68
N LEU A 670 -12.95 -17.09 19.90
CA LEU A 670 -13.54 -16.58 21.12
C LEU A 670 -13.34 -15.06 21.28
N ARG A 671 -12.16 -14.54 20.89
CA ARG A 671 -11.90 -13.10 20.93
C ARG A 671 -12.88 -12.35 20.05
N GLU A 672 -13.17 -12.85 18.84
CA GLU A 672 -14.12 -12.21 17.94
C GLU A 672 -15.57 -12.26 18.47
N ILE A 673 -16.01 -13.44 18.92
CA ILE A 673 -17.37 -13.63 19.44
C ILE A 673 -17.60 -12.75 20.67
N LYS A 674 -16.64 -12.70 21.61
CA LYS A 674 -16.73 -11.91 22.85
C LYS A 674 -16.89 -10.41 22.61
N ARG A 675 -16.31 -9.88 21.53
CA ARG A 675 -16.49 -8.47 21.15
C ARG A 675 -17.74 -8.22 20.26
N GLY A 676 -18.62 -9.24 20.13
CA GLY A 676 -19.85 -9.17 19.35
C GLY A 676 -19.64 -9.24 17.85
N GLY A 677 -18.48 -9.75 17.41
CA GLY A 677 -18.15 -9.95 16.00
C GLY A 677 -18.41 -11.37 15.52
N GLN A 678 -18.11 -11.59 14.24
CA GLN A 678 -18.26 -12.87 13.55
C GLN A 678 -16.96 -13.26 12.85
N VAL A 679 -16.80 -14.54 12.52
CA VAL A 679 -15.57 -15.11 11.95
C VAL A 679 -15.83 -15.68 10.56
N PHE A 680 -14.95 -15.40 9.59
CA PHE A 680 -14.81 -16.19 8.37
C PHE A 680 -13.76 -17.26 8.56
N TYR A 681 -14.11 -18.51 8.24
CA TYR A 681 -13.19 -19.64 8.18
C TYR A 681 -13.18 -20.21 6.77
N ILE A 682 -12.06 -20.09 6.07
CA ILE A 682 -11.92 -20.51 4.68
C ILE A 682 -11.29 -21.89 4.63
N HIS A 683 -12.05 -22.86 4.12
CA HIS A 683 -11.65 -24.26 3.93
C HIS A 683 -11.90 -24.66 2.48
N ASN A 684 -10.85 -24.87 1.69
CA ASN A 684 -10.98 -24.97 0.22
C ASN A 684 -11.33 -26.38 -0.30
N HIS A 685 -11.76 -27.29 0.58
CA HIS A 685 -12.14 -28.64 0.20
C HIS A 685 -13.58 -29.00 0.62
N ILE A 686 -14.50 -29.05 -0.36
CA ILE A 686 -15.93 -29.34 -0.08
C ILE A 686 -16.10 -30.71 0.59
N ALA A 687 -15.32 -31.71 0.17
CA ALA A 687 -15.44 -33.08 0.69
C ALA A 687 -15.07 -33.20 2.18
N THR A 688 -14.12 -32.39 2.67
CA THR A 688 -13.64 -32.39 4.06
C THR A 688 -14.28 -31.32 4.94
N MET A 689 -15.11 -30.43 4.36
CA MET A 689 -15.76 -29.32 5.09
C MET A 689 -16.65 -29.82 6.28
N PRO A 690 -17.43 -30.93 6.16
CA PRO A 690 -18.19 -31.45 7.33
C PRO A 690 -17.29 -31.90 8.46
N GLN A 691 -16.10 -32.46 8.14
CA GLN A 691 -15.12 -32.86 9.14
C GLN A 691 -14.52 -31.64 9.84
N ALA A 692 -14.12 -30.60 9.09
CA ALA A 692 -13.63 -29.35 9.66
C ALA A 692 -14.69 -28.68 10.57
N ALA A 693 -15.96 -28.71 10.18
CA ALA A 693 -17.05 -28.21 11.03
C ALA A 693 -17.20 -29.01 12.34
N LYS A 694 -16.98 -30.33 12.28
CA LYS A 694 -17.01 -31.18 13.47
C LYS A 694 -15.85 -30.86 14.41
N GLU A 695 -14.64 -30.73 13.90
CA GLU A 695 -13.45 -30.35 14.66
C GLU A 695 -13.63 -28.98 15.33
N LEU A 696 -14.15 -27.98 14.62
CA LEU A 696 -14.46 -26.69 15.21
C LEU A 696 -15.50 -26.76 16.32
N LYS A 697 -16.50 -27.65 16.22
CA LYS A 697 -17.48 -27.90 17.29
C LYS A 697 -16.91 -28.68 18.47
N GLU A 698 -15.91 -29.54 18.24
CA GLU A 698 -15.19 -30.22 19.33
C GLU A 698 -14.37 -29.19 20.14
N ILE A 699 -13.73 -28.23 19.46
CA ILE A 699 -13.00 -27.12 20.10
C ILE A 699 -13.93 -26.16 20.86
N LEU A 700 -15.07 -25.83 20.25
CA LEU A 700 -16.07 -24.88 20.79
C LEU A 700 -17.50 -25.41 20.59
N PRO A 701 -18.04 -26.21 21.51
CA PRO A 701 -19.35 -26.86 21.40
C PRO A 701 -20.54 -25.91 21.21
N SER A 702 -20.45 -24.68 21.73
CA SER A 702 -21.49 -23.66 21.61
C SER A 702 -21.47 -22.87 20.29
N LEU A 703 -20.50 -23.11 19.41
CA LEU A 703 -20.29 -22.34 18.20
C LEU A 703 -21.40 -22.60 17.17
N ARG A 704 -22.07 -21.55 16.71
CA ARG A 704 -23.08 -21.60 15.65
C ARG A 704 -22.40 -21.45 14.29
N ILE A 705 -22.22 -22.55 13.58
CA ILE A 705 -21.47 -22.63 12.32
C ILE A 705 -22.44 -22.70 11.15
N LEU A 706 -22.30 -21.77 10.19
CA LEU A 706 -22.91 -21.85 8.88
C LEU A 706 -21.89 -22.46 7.89
N GLN A 707 -22.29 -23.46 7.12
CA GLN A 707 -21.45 -24.08 6.08
C GLN A 707 -21.97 -23.68 4.71
N LEU A 708 -21.13 -23.06 3.86
CA LEU A 708 -21.48 -22.68 2.50
C LEU A 708 -20.40 -23.05 1.49
N HIS A 709 -20.81 -23.58 0.35
CA HIS A 709 -19.91 -23.95 -0.75
C HIS A 709 -20.59 -23.85 -2.12
N SER A 710 -19.82 -23.86 -3.19
CA SER A 710 -20.27 -23.63 -4.57
C SER A 710 -21.32 -24.62 -5.11
N LYS A 711 -21.52 -25.77 -4.46
CA LYS A 711 -22.55 -26.76 -4.86
C LYS A 711 -23.92 -26.48 -4.24
N ILE A 712 -24.04 -25.59 -3.28
CA ILE A 712 -25.32 -25.17 -2.73
C ILE A 712 -25.98 -24.23 -3.74
N ASP A 713 -27.28 -24.36 -3.92
CA ASP A 713 -27.99 -23.46 -4.83
C ASP A 713 -27.91 -22.01 -4.38
N ALA A 714 -27.92 -21.12 -5.34
CA ALA A 714 -27.66 -19.71 -5.08
C ALA A 714 -28.74 -19.04 -4.22
N THR A 715 -29.99 -19.53 -4.24
CA THR A 715 -31.10 -19.00 -3.43
C THR A 715 -30.91 -19.34 -1.96
N THR A 716 -30.57 -20.60 -1.67
CA THR A 716 -30.25 -21.06 -0.31
C THR A 716 -29.03 -20.34 0.21
N THR A 717 -27.97 -20.21 -0.61
CA THR A 717 -26.75 -19.48 -0.23
C THR A 717 -27.04 -18.06 0.19
N GLU A 718 -27.87 -17.33 -0.57
CA GLU A 718 -28.22 -15.94 -0.24
C GLU A 718 -29.08 -15.81 1.02
N ASN A 719 -30.05 -16.68 1.18
CA ASN A 719 -30.90 -16.68 2.39
C ASN A 719 -30.08 -16.97 3.65
N GLU A 720 -29.18 -17.95 3.59
CA GLU A 720 -28.30 -18.29 4.72
C GLU A 720 -27.26 -17.20 4.98
N MET A 721 -26.74 -16.52 3.95
CA MET A 721 -25.87 -15.35 4.11
C MET A 721 -26.60 -14.19 4.78
N MET A 722 -27.88 -13.97 4.50
CA MET A 722 -28.68 -12.94 5.19
C MET A 722 -28.85 -13.29 6.68
N LYS A 723 -29.09 -14.56 7.02
CA LYS A 723 -29.13 -15.01 8.43
C LYS A 723 -27.79 -14.80 9.13
N PHE A 724 -26.68 -15.11 8.44
CA PHE A 724 -25.36 -14.84 8.97
C PHE A 724 -25.16 -13.34 9.23
N GLN A 725 -25.52 -12.47 8.30
CA GLN A 725 -25.44 -11.02 8.45
C GLN A 725 -26.29 -10.51 9.64
N ASN A 726 -27.40 -11.15 9.93
CA ASN A 726 -28.27 -10.82 11.06
C ASN A 726 -27.77 -11.37 12.42
N GLY A 727 -26.63 -12.10 12.43
CA GLY A 727 -26.03 -12.60 13.66
C GLY A 727 -26.61 -13.93 14.17
N GLU A 728 -27.34 -14.67 13.31
CA GLU A 728 -27.87 -16.00 13.68
C GLU A 728 -26.75 -17.06 13.80
N TYR A 729 -25.61 -16.80 13.17
CA TYR A 729 -24.39 -17.65 13.21
C TYR A 729 -23.18 -16.85 13.67
N ASP A 730 -22.23 -17.50 14.33
CA ASP A 730 -20.99 -16.91 14.84
C ASP A 730 -19.84 -17.06 13.85
N LEU A 731 -19.82 -18.16 13.11
CA LEU A 731 -18.76 -18.50 12.16
C LEU A 731 -19.36 -18.97 10.82
N LEU A 732 -18.82 -18.43 9.74
CA LEU A 732 -19.05 -18.92 8.39
C LEU A 732 -17.87 -19.77 7.93
N LEU A 733 -18.10 -21.08 7.79
CA LEU A 733 -17.18 -22.04 7.19
C LEU A 733 -17.50 -22.13 5.69
N SER A 734 -16.58 -21.68 4.84
CA SER A 734 -16.85 -21.65 3.39
C SER A 734 -15.61 -21.90 2.55
N THR A 735 -15.83 -22.24 1.28
CA THR A 735 -14.82 -22.15 0.24
C THR A 735 -14.58 -20.67 -0.14
N SER A 736 -13.86 -20.37 -1.21
CA SER A 736 -13.62 -19.00 -1.70
C SER A 736 -14.86 -18.19 -2.09
N ILE A 737 -16.09 -18.66 -1.79
CA ILE A 737 -17.36 -17.93 -2.07
C ILE A 737 -17.38 -16.53 -1.46
N VAL A 738 -16.73 -16.34 -0.31
CA VAL A 738 -16.62 -15.05 0.37
C VAL A 738 -15.85 -14.01 -0.47
N GLU A 739 -15.15 -14.45 -1.51
CA GLU A 739 -14.44 -13.58 -2.47
C GLU A 739 -15.38 -12.64 -3.27
N SER A 740 -16.69 -12.85 -3.24
CA SER A 740 -17.70 -12.11 -4.03
C SER A 740 -18.10 -10.73 -3.49
N GLY A 741 -17.19 -9.95 -2.91
CA GLY A 741 -17.42 -8.51 -2.65
C GLY A 741 -18.32 -8.15 -1.48
N ILE A 742 -18.86 -9.10 -0.75
CA ILE A 742 -19.84 -8.90 0.33
C ILE A 742 -19.26 -8.07 1.46
N HIS A 743 -19.95 -7.01 1.84
CA HIS A 743 -19.61 -6.21 3.02
C HIS A 743 -20.31 -6.75 4.26
N MET A 744 -19.52 -7.29 5.19
CA MET A 744 -19.99 -7.78 6.49
C MET A 744 -19.28 -7.00 7.60
N PRO A 745 -19.87 -5.91 8.11
CA PRO A 745 -19.21 -5.01 9.06
C PRO A 745 -18.89 -5.68 10.40
N ASN A 746 -19.62 -6.74 10.75
CA ASN A 746 -19.41 -7.47 12.00
C ASN A 746 -18.32 -8.56 11.89
N VAL A 747 -17.84 -8.88 10.69
CA VAL A 747 -16.78 -9.87 10.52
C VAL A 747 -15.43 -9.16 10.51
N ASN A 748 -14.69 -9.29 11.61
CA ASN A 748 -13.37 -8.67 11.74
C ASN A 748 -12.25 -9.70 11.94
N THR A 749 -12.54 -10.99 11.90
CA THR A 749 -11.55 -12.06 11.91
C THR A 749 -11.77 -13.00 10.72
N ILE A 750 -10.70 -13.26 9.96
CA ILE A 750 -10.67 -14.25 8.89
C ILE A 750 -9.55 -15.26 9.16
N ILE A 751 -9.86 -16.53 9.05
CA ILE A 751 -8.94 -17.66 9.21
C ILE A 751 -8.90 -18.41 7.88
N ILE A 752 -7.73 -18.61 7.31
CA ILE A 752 -7.54 -19.27 6.03
C ILE A 752 -6.66 -20.49 6.22
N GLU A 753 -7.27 -21.66 6.09
CA GLU A 753 -6.61 -22.95 6.25
C GLU A 753 -5.81 -23.33 4.99
N SER A 754 -4.66 -24.00 5.18
CA SER A 754 -3.74 -24.37 4.10
C SER A 754 -3.39 -23.19 3.19
N ALA A 755 -3.04 -22.04 3.77
CA ALA A 755 -2.79 -20.80 3.07
C ALA A 755 -1.69 -20.91 2.00
N ASN A 756 -0.73 -21.83 2.18
CA ASN A 756 0.33 -22.13 1.20
C ASN A 756 -0.20 -22.65 -0.14
N LYS A 757 -1.45 -23.14 -0.20
CA LYS A 757 -2.10 -23.66 -1.41
C LYS A 757 -2.83 -22.58 -2.21
N PHE A 758 -2.94 -21.36 -1.68
CA PHE A 758 -3.57 -20.23 -2.35
C PHE A 758 -2.57 -19.33 -3.08
N GLY A 759 -3.04 -18.64 -4.11
CA GLY A 759 -2.29 -17.56 -4.76
C GLY A 759 -2.17 -16.33 -3.86
N MET A 760 -1.15 -15.51 -4.10
CA MET A 760 -0.92 -14.28 -3.33
C MET A 760 -2.09 -13.30 -3.43
N ALA A 761 -2.65 -13.12 -4.64
CA ALA A 761 -3.79 -12.24 -4.85
C ALA A 761 -5.07 -12.75 -4.18
N ASP A 762 -5.29 -14.08 -4.20
CA ASP A 762 -6.45 -14.67 -3.55
C ASP A 762 -6.40 -14.43 -2.04
N LEU A 763 -5.23 -14.64 -1.43
CA LEU A 763 -5.00 -14.37 -0.01
C LEU A 763 -5.17 -12.88 0.33
N HIS A 764 -4.66 -11.99 -0.54
CA HIS A 764 -4.83 -10.55 -0.36
C HIS A 764 -6.30 -10.11 -0.47
N GLN A 765 -7.04 -10.63 -1.44
CA GLN A 765 -8.46 -10.36 -1.59
C GLN A 765 -9.29 -10.90 -0.41
N LEU A 766 -9.00 -12.12 0.05
CA LEU A 766 -9.63 -12.71 1.22
C LEU A 766 -9.32 -11.89 2.48
N ARG A 767 -8.07 -11.49 2.70
CA ARG A 767 -7.68 -10.58 3.78
C ARG A 767 -8.48 -9.26 3.74
N GLY A 768 -8.69 -8.71 2.55
CA GLY A 768 -9.47 -7.48 2.33
C GLY A 768 -10.97 -7.60 2.65
N ARG A 769 -11.48 -8.81 2.95
CA ARG A 769 -12.89 -9.02 3.34
C ARG A 769 -13.16 -8.61 4.78
N VAL A 770 -12.15 -8.48 5.61
CA VAL A 770 -12.24 -7.99 6.99
C VAL A 770 -11.62 -6.61 7.13
N GLY A 771 -11.84 -5.91 8.26
CA GLY A 771 -11.28 -4.59 8.53
C GLY A 771 -11.98 -3.46 7.77
N ARG A 772 -13.30 -3.50 7.71
CA ARG A 772 -14.13 -2.47 7.06
C ARG A 772 -14.87 -1.57 8.06
N SER A 773 -14.60 -1.77 9.33
CA SER A 773 -15.13 -0.97 10.44
C SER A 773 -13.98 -0.26 11.18
N ASP A 774 -14.32 0.51 12.19
CA ASP A 774 -13.38 1.13 13.14
C ASP A 774 -12.74 0.12 14.12
N LYS A 775 -13.16 -1.16 14.06
CA LYS A 775 -12.61 -2.23 14.88
C LYS A 775 -11.37 -2.85 14.25
N GLN A 776 -10.37 -3.20 15.06
CA GLN A 776 -9.19 -3.92 14.61
C GLN A 776 -9.57 -5.28 14.02
N ALA A 777 -9.12 -5.55 12.78
CA ALA A 777 -9.34 -6.83 12.13
C ALA A 777 -8.09 -7.71 12.16
N TYR A 778 -8.31 -9.02 12.05
CA TYR A 778 -7.28 -10.05 12.13
C TYR A 778 -7.40 -11.03 10.97
N CYS A 779 -6.27 -11.40 10.40
CA CYS A 779 -6.16 -12.41 9.35
C CYS A 779 -5.14 -13.48 9.78
N TYR A 780 -5.56 -14.73 9.86
CA TYR A 780 -4.72 -15.86 10.18
C TYR A 780 -4.52 -16.71 8.93
N PHE A 781 -3.29 -16.80 8.45
CA PHE A 781 -2.88 -17.75 7.43
C PHE A 781 -2.37 -19.02 8.12
N LEU A 782 -3.17 -20.08 8.09
CA LEU A 782 -2.79 -21.34 8.72
C LEU A 782 -2.07 -22.24 7.73
N VAL A 783 -1.00 -22.87 8.20
CA VAL A 783 -0.22 -23.89 7.48
C VAL A 783 -0.15 -25.16 8.32
N GLU A 784 0.02 -26.31 7.68
CA GLU A 784 0.09 -27.60 8.39
C GLU A 784 1.42 -27.75 9.15
N ASP A 785 2.53 -27.41 8.49
CA ASP A 785 3.89 -27.44 9.05
C ASP A 785 4.71 -26.32 8.36
N LYS A 786 5.27 -25.42 9.12
CA LYS A 786 6.12 -24.32 8.64
C LYS A 786 7.42 -24.82 8.02
N ASN A 787 7.98 -25.90 8.56
CA ASN A 787 9.25 -26.47 8.13
C ASN A 787 9.12 -27.27 6.81
N ALA A 788 7.90 -27.69 6.48
CA ALA A 788 7.59 -28.38 5.24
C ALA A 788 7.25 -27.43 4.08
N LEU A 789 7.21 -26.11 4.31
CA LEU A 789 6.94 -25.14 3.27
C LEU A 789 8.13 -25.06 2.29
N ASN A 790 7.81 -25.06 1.00
CA ASN A 790 8.83 -24.73 0.01
C ASN A 790 9.20 -23.23 0.09
N GLU A 791 10.39 -22.91 -0.37
CA GLU A 791 10.97 -21.55 -0.27
C GLU A 791 10.07 -20.48 -0.87
N ASP A 792 9.37 -20.77 -1.97
CA ASP A 792 8.47 -19.84 -2.64
C ASP A 792 7.18 -19.59 -1.85
N ALA A 793 6.59 -20.64 -1.23
CA ALA A 793 5.43 -20.47 -0.37
C ALA A 793 5.79 -19.69 0.89
N LEU A 794 6.94 -19.96 1.49
CA LEU A 794 7.44 -19.24 2.65
C LEU A 794 7.65 -17.76 2.33
N LYS A 795 8.33 -17.44 1.23
CA LYS A 795 8.55 -16.05 0.78
C LYS A 795 7.24 -15.31 0.53
N ARG A 796 6.25 -15.95 -0.11
CA ARG A 796 4.92 -15.36 -0.35
C ARG A 796 4.20 -15.03 0.95
N LEU A 797 4.20 -15.96 1.90
CA LEU A 797 3.51 -15.77 3.19
C LEU A 797 4.20 -14.69 4.03
N ILE A 798 5.54 -14.66 4.08
CA ILE A 798 6.30 -13.59 4.74
C ILE A 798 6.00 -12.23 4.09
N ALA A 799 5.96 -12.16 2.76
CA ALA A 799 5.63 -10.92 2.05
C ALA A 799 4.22 -10.42 2.40
N LEU A 800 3.22 -11.30 2.51
CA LEU A 800 1.87 -10.95 2.90
C LEU A 800 1.75 -10.50 4.37
N GLU A 801 2.52 -11.13 5.27
CA GLU A 801 2.57 -10.77 6.68
C GLU A 801 3.26 -9.41 6.88
N SER A 802 4.42 -9.20 6.25
CA SER A 802 5.19 -7.95 6.33
C SER A 802 4.47 -6.78 5.66
N ASN A 803 3.76 -7.02 4.54
CA ASN A 803 2.97 -6.02 3.83
C ASN A 803 1.49 -6.06 4.26
N SER A 804 1.22 -6.04 5.56
CA SER A 804 -0.14 -6.08 6.12
C SER A 804 -0.87 -4.73 6.06
N PHE A 805 -0.20 -3.65 5.66
CA PHE A 805 -0.78 -2.31 5.61
C PHE A 805 -1.70 -2.10 4.38
N LEU A 806 -2.59 -1.13 4.50
CA LEU A 806 -3.54 -0.76 3.45
C LEU A 806 -2.81 -0.08 2.27
N GLY A 807 -3.15 -0.49 1.04
CA GLY A 807 -2.54 0.03 -0.20
C GLY A 807 -1.43 -0.85 -0.78
N SER A 808 -1.05 -1.96 -0.10
CA SER A 808 -0.10 -2.94 -0.65
C SER A 808 -0.66 -3.74 -1.84
N GLY A 809 -1.96 -3.63 -2.12
CA GLY A 809 -2.65 -4.42 -3.13
C GLY A 809 -2.12 -4.26 -4.55
N SER A 810 -1.64 -3.07 -4.93
CA SER A 810 -1.09 -2.81 -6.26
C SER A 810 0.21 -3.59 -6.53
N VAL A 811 1.07 -3.68 -5.53
CA VAL A 811 2.33 -4.44 -5.61
C VAL A 811 2.04 -5.94 -5.65
N LEU A 812 1.17 -6.40 -4.77
CA LEU A 812 0.77 -7.81 -4.71
C LEU A 812 0.04 -8.27 -5.98
N ALA A 813 -0.82 -7.42 -6.57
CA ALA A 813 -1.51 -7.73 -7.82
C ALA A 813 -0.56 -7.77 -9.03
N TYR A 814 0.47 -6.94 -9.06
CA TYR A 814 1.51 -7.00 -10.09
C TYR A 814 2.19 -8.38 -10.07
N HIS A 815 2.60 -8.83 -8.90
CA HIS A 815 3.24 -10.15 -8.74
C HIS A 815 2.30 -11.32 -9.04
N ASP A 816 1.02 -11.20 -8.70
CA ASP A 816 0.05 -12.25 -9.02
C ASP A 816 -0.17 -12.39 -10.54
N LEU A 817 -0.23 -11.27 -11.26
CA LEU A 817 -0.32 -11.27 -12.72
C LEU A 817 0.93 -11.85 -13.38
N GLU A 818 2.11 -11.59 -12.83
CA GLU A 818 3.35 -12.22 -13.27
C GLU A 818 3.32 -13.74 -13.04
N ILE A 819 2.91 -14.19 -11.84
CA ILE A 819 2.86 -15.62 -11.49
C ILE A 819 1.78 -16.36 -12.29
N ARG A 820 0.61 -15.76 -12.53
CA ARG A 820 -0.48 -16.36 -13.32
C ARG A 820 -0.31 -16.23 -14.83
N GLY A 821 0.76 -15.57 -15.30
CA GLY A 821 1.00 -15.37 -16.72
C GLY A 821 -0.05 -14.49 -17.41
N GLY A 822 -0.61 -13.49 -16.71
CA GLY A 822 -1.52 -12.49 -17.27
C GLY A 822 -2.88 -13.03 -17.76
N GLY A 823 -3.34 -14.14 -17.20
CA GLY A 823 -4.61 -14.80 -17.62
C GLY A 823 -5.80 -13.85 -17.69
N ASN A 824 -6.56 -13.88 -18.79
CA ASN A 824 -7.85 -13.23 -19.03
C ASN A 824 -7.94 -11.70 -19.15
N LEU A 825 -6.85 -10.96 -19.28
CA LEU A 825 -6.94 -9.51 -19.49
C LEU A 825 -7.55 -9.11 -20.84
N VAL A 826 -7.44 -9.96 -21.86
CA VAL A 826 -7.93 -9.68 -23.22
C VAL A 826 -8.61 -10.89 -23.89
N GLY A 827 -8.90 -12.00 -23.15
CA GLY A 827 -9.62 -13.18 -23.64
C GLY A 827 -8.87 -14.51 -23.50
N GLU A 828 -9.60 -15.63 -23.36
CA GLU A 828 -9.09 -16.99 -23.03
C GLU A 828 -8.07 -17.57 -24.02
N ALA A 829 -7.96 -17.06 -25.25
CA ALA A 829 -7.07 -17.61 -26.29
C ALA A 829 -5.59 -17.18 -26.16
N GLN A 830 -5.16 -16.48 -25.09
CA GLN A 830 -3.87 -15.79 -25.03
C GLN A 830 -2.87 -16.37 -24.03
N SER A 831 -3.28 -17.22 -23.10
CA SER A 831 -2.41 -17.80 -22.07
C SER A 831 -1.17 -18.49 -22.65
N GLY A 832 -1.30 -19.26 -23.72
CA GLY A 832 -0.16 -19.92 -24.37
C GLY A 832 0.86 -18.99 -25.05
N HIS A 833 0.49 -17.73 -25.34
CA HIS A 833 1.42 -16.78 -25.97
C HIS A 833 2.23 -16.00 -24.92
N ILE A 834 1.59 -15.67 -23.80
CA ILE A 834 2.27 -15.06 -22.65
C ILE A 834 3.27 -16.04 -22.06
N GLU A 835 2.91 -17.31 -21.98
CA GLU A 835 3.80 -18.39 -21.54
C GLU A 835 5.03 -18.53 -22.45
N ALA A 836 4.85 -18.36 -23.76
CA ALA A 836 5.94 -18.54 -24.73
C ALA A 836 7.01 -17.43 -24.72
N ILE A 837 6.67 -16.19 -24.32
CA ILE A 837 7.59 -15.04 -24.36
C ILE A 837 7.69 -14.27 -23.05
N GLY A 838 6.92 -14.65 -22.03
CA GLY A 838 6.84 -13.96 -20.74
C GLY A 838 5.92 -12.73 -20.77
N TYR A 839 5.35 -12.41 -19.61
CA TYR A 839 4.36 -11.34 -19.44
C TYR A 839 4.91 -9.95 -19.78
N SER A 840 6.09 -9.60 -19.26
CA SER A 840 6.70 -8.27 -19.45
C SER A 840 6.99 -7.98 -20.91
N LEU A 841 7.56 -8.96 -21.66
CA LEU A 841 7.84 -8.79 -23.09
C LEU A 841 6.54 -8.74 -23.90
N TYR A 842 5.50 -9.50 -23.52
CA TYR A 842 4.19 -9.47 -24.16
C TYR A 842 3.54 -8.08 -24.07
N ILE A 843 3.52 -7.47 -22.88
CA ILE A 843 2.95 -6.12 -22.66
C ILE A 843 3.75 -5.07 -23.43
N LYS A 844 5.08 -5.13 -23.40
CA LYS A 844 5.94 -4.21 -24.17
C LYS A 844 5.65 -4.29 -25.66
N MET A 845 5.51 -5.49 -26.20
CA MET A 845 5.18 -5.69 -27.62
C MET A 845 3.77 -5.17 -27.96
N LEU A 846 2.78 -5.33 -27.07
CA LEU A 846 1.44 -4.78 -27.25
C LEU A 846 1.47 -3.25 -27.30
N GLU A 847 2.19 -2.62 -26.38
CA GLU A 847 2.38 -1.17 -26.34
C GLU A 847 3.06 -0.65 -27.61
N GLU A 848 4.11 -1.32 -28.08
CA GLU A 848 4.78 -1.00 -29.36
C GLU A 848 3.78 -1.03 -30.53
N GLU A 849 2.94 -2.06 -30.65
CA GLU A 849 1.97 -2.18 -31.73
C GLU A 849 0.84 -1.12 -31.65
N ILE A 850 0.37 -0.78 -30.46
CA ILE A 850 -0.60 0.33 -30.23
C ILE A 850 0.03 1.67 -30.63
N ASN A 851 1.25 1.96 -30.21
CA ASN A 851 1.94 3.21 -30.52
C ASN A 851 2.20 3.36 -32.03
N LYS A 852 2.52 2.28 -32.73
CA LYS A 852 2.64 2.27 -34.21
C LYS A 852 1.32 2.64 -34.89
N LEU A 853 0.20 2.09 -34.43
CA LEU A 853 -1.13 2.37 -34.97
C LEU A 853 -1.58 3.81 -34.70
N LEU A 854 -1.13 4.41 -33.60
CA LEU A 854 -1.42 5.80 -33.24
C LEU A 854 -0.61 6.82 -34.06
N ASN A 855 0.27 6.41 -34.94
CA ASN A 855 1.25 7.27 -35.60
C ASN A 855 2.05 8.17 -34.64
N LYS A 856 2.00 7.89 -33.34
CA LYS A 856 2.99 8.40 -32.42
C LYS A 856 4.28 7.74 -32.88
N GLN A 857 5.27 8.52 -33.29
CA GLN A 857 6.57 8.01 -33.66
C GLN A 857 6.90 6.92 -32.64
N SER A 858 6.81 5.66 -33.10
CA SER A 858 7.35 4.57 -32.31
C SER A 858 8.81 4.96 -32.17
N VAL A 859 9.20 5.35 -30.99
CA VAL A 859 10.58 5.18 -30.60
C VAL A 859 10.72 3.64 -30.56
N GLU A 860 10.85 3.00 -31.76
CA GLU A 860 11.63 1.79 -31.80
C GLU A 860 12.85 2.19 -31.01
N SER A 861 13.09 1.53 -29.89
CA SER A 861 14.29 1.79 -29.11
C SER A 861 15.45 1.53 -30.07
N LYS A 862 15.88 2.59 -30.76
CA LYS A 862 16.91 2.55 -31.76
C LYS A 862 18.13 2.03 -31.02
N LYS A 863 18.55 0.82 -31.32
CA LYS A 863 19.63 0.16 -30.59
C LYS A 863 20.93 0.72 -31.16
N VAL A 864 21.63 1.54 -30.41
CA VAL A 864 22.99 1.95 -30.74
C VAL A 864 23.93 0.86 -30.23
N ASP A 865 24.69 0.26 -31.13
CA ASP A 865 25.72 -0.73 -30.81
C ASP A 865 27.00 0.00 -30.37
N LEU A 866 27.33 -0.04 -29.08
CA LEU A 866 28.53 0.59 -28.53
C LEU A 866 29.67 -0.43 -28.40
N LYS A 867 30.62 -0.36 -29.32
CA LYS A 867 31.87 -1.16 -29.32
C LYS A 867 33.05 -0.32 -28.88
N LEU A 868 32.96 0.26 -27.69
CA LEU A 868 33.99 1.10 -27.12
C LEU A 868 34.97 0.24 -26.30
N SER A 869 36.26 0.40 -26.59
CA SER A 869 37.37 -0.24 -25.84
C SER A 869 37.78 0.70 -24.70
N VAL A 870 36.90 0.89 -23.70
CA VAL A 870 37.11 1.72 -22.52
C VAL A 870 36.74 0.94 -21.27
N ASN A 871 37.40 1.23 -20.15
CA ASN A 871 37.12 0.60 -18.86
C ASN A 871 35.92 1.31 -18.18
N ALA A 872 34.72 0.75 -18.34
CA ALA A 872 33.48 1.39 -17.89
C ALA A 872 32.58 0.38 -17.17
N PHE A 873 32.49 0.51 -15.86
CA PHE A 873 31.66 -0.34 -15.00
C PHE A 873 31.45 0.32 -13.62
N LEU A 874 30.43 -0.09 -12.86
CA LEU A 874 30.27 0.31 -11.47
C LEU A 874 31.31 -0.45 -10.62
N ASN A 875 32.21 0.29 -9.97
CA ASN A 875 33.32 -0.32 -9.26
C ASN A 875 32.85 -1.07 -8.01
N THR A 876 33.37 -2.29 -7.84
CA THR A 876 33.07 -3.13 -6.67
C THR A 876 33.64 -2.58 -5.35
N GLU A 877 34.66 -1.72 -5.40
CA GLU A 877 35.17 -1.03 -4.22
C GLU A 877 34.23 0.07 -3.76
N LEU A 878 33.51 0.72 -4.68
CA LEU A 878 32.49 1.73 -4.38
C LEU A 878 31.14 1.09 -4.03
N ILE A 879 30.74 0.08 -4.79
CA ILE A 879 29.46 -0.63 -4.62
C ILE A 879 29.75 -2.13 -4.58
N SER A 880 29.98 -2.66 -3.39
CA SER A 880 30.43 -4.05 -3.19
C SER A 880 29.38 -5.10 -3.57
N GLU A 881 28.08 -4.79 -3.34
CA GLU A 881 27.01 -5.75 -3.53
C GLU A 881 26.55 -5.85 -5.00
N ASP A 882 26.64 -7.05 -5.57
CA ASP A 882 26.18 -7.36 -6.93
C ASP A 882 24.73 -6.94 -7.18
N ARG A 883 23.88 -7.08 -6.16
CA ARG A 883 22.47 -6.72 -6.17
C ARG A 883 22.27 -5.23 -6.43
N LEU A 884 22.97 -4.36 -5.72
CA LEU A 884 22.84 -2.91 -5.88
C LEU A 884 23.40 -2.46 -7.23
N ARG A 885 24.51 -3.08 -7.68
CA ARG A 885 25.03 -2.79 -9.01
C ARG A 885 24.05 -3.19 -10.10
N LEU A 886 23.42 -4.36 -10.01
CA LEU A 886 22.38 -4.80 -10.96
C LEU A 886 21.20 -3.85 -11.00
N GLU A 887 20.72 -3.37 -9.86
CA GLU A 887 19.63 -2.39 -9.78
C GLU A 887 20.01 -1.09 -10.50
N LEU A 888 21.18 -0.55 -10.18
CA LEU A 888 21.67 0.67 -10.80
C LEU A 888 21.92 0.50 -12.30
N TYR A 889 22.51 -0.61 -12.74
CA TYR A 889 22.67 -0.94 -14.16
C TYR A 889 21.31 -1.01 -14.87
N ARG A 890 20.31 -1.63 -14.26
CA ARG A 890 18.96 -1.73 -14.82
C ARG A 890 18.30 -0.35 -14.96
N ARG A 891 18.45 0.51 -13.97
CA ARG A 891 17.92 1.87 -14.02
C ARG A 891 18.65 2.70 -15.07
N LEU A 892 19.98 2.69 -15.10
CA LEU A 892 20.82 3.40 -16.06
C LEU A 892 20.55 2.93 -17.49
N SER A 893 20.40 1.61 -17.71
CA SER A 893 20.10 1.06 -19.05
C SER A 893 18.74 1.50 -19.61
N LYS A 894 17.80 1.91 -18.75
CA LYS A 894 16.45 2.38 -19.11
C LYS A 894 16.34 3.89 -19.28
N CYS A 895 17.37 4.66 -18.95
CA CYS A 895 17.36 6.12 -19.10
C CYS A 895 17.19 6.52 -20.58
N GLU A 896 16.28 7.43 -20.85
CA GLU A 896 16.02 8.00 -22.18
C GLU A 896 16.53 9.44 -22.29
N GLN A 897 16.71 10.13 -21.14
CA GLN A 897 17.20 11.48 -21.06
C GLN A 897 18.49 11.58 -20.25
N VAL A 898 19.37 12.51 -20.65
CA VAL A 898 20.63 12.75 -19.95
C VAL A 898 20.42 13.27 -18.52
N SER A 899 19.32 13.99 -18.27
CA SER A 899 18.94 14.44 -16.93
C SER A 899 18.72 13.30 -15.95
N GLU A 900 18.12 12.19 -16.41
CA GLU A 900 17.88 11.01 -15.58
C GLU A 900 19.20 10.35 -15.16
N VAL A 901 20.22 10.36 -16.03
CA VAL A 901 21.55 9.84 -15.70
C VAL A 901 22.21 10.70 -14.63
N TYR A 902 22.09 12.03 -14.72
CA TYR A 902 22.62 12.93 -13.69
C TYR A 902 21.90 12.81 -12.35
N GLU A 903 20.60 12.52 -12.36
CA GLU A 903 19.84 12.21 -11.13
C GLU A 903 20.39 10.94 -10.46
N ILE A 904 20.60 9.87 -11.23
CA ILE A 904 21.18 8.63 -10.72
C ILE A 904 22.66 8.83 -10.31
N GLN A 905 23.41 9.65 -11.04
CA GLN A 905 24.78 10.04 -10.63
C GLN A 905 24.78 10.70 -9.26
N SER A 906 23.91 11.69 -9.06
CA SER A 906 23.78 12.39 -7.76
C SER A 906 23.37 11.44 -6.65
N GLU A 907 22.49 10.47 -6.94
CA GLU A 907 22.13 9.42 -6.01
C GLU A 907 23.33 8.53 -5.66
N ILE A 908 24.14 8.12 -6.64
CA ILE A 908 25.32 7.29 -6.39
C ILE A 908 26.33 8.06 -5.52
N GLU A 909 26.59 9.33 -5.83
CA GLU A 909 27.50 10.18 -5.05
C GLU A 909 26.99 10.37 -3.61
N ASP A 910 25.67 10.55 -3.44
CA ASP A 910 25.05 10.74 -2.14
C ASP A 910 25.05 9.45 -1.30
N ARG A 911 24.85 8.28 -1.93
CA ARG A 911 24.72 6.97 -1.25
C ARG A 911 26.06 6.27 -0.99
N PHE A 912 27.02 6.44 -1.88
CA PHE A 912 28.26 5.65 -1.88
C PHE A 912 29.52 6.51 -1.83
N GLY A 913 29.37 7.84 -1.87
CA GLY A 913 30.48 8.77 -1.83
C GLY A 913 31.02 9.14 -3.22
N LYS A 914 32.22 9.75 -3.24
CA LYS A 914 32.83 10.30 -4.46
C LYS A 914 33.04 9.24 -5.52
N LEU A 915 32.60 9.52 -6.75
CA LEU A 915 32.75 8.60 -7.87
C LEU A 915 34.22 8.35 -8.21
N ASP A 916 34.55 7.08 -8.40
CA ASP A 916 35.79 6.66 -9.01
C ASP A 916 35.79 6.84 -10.54
N VAL A 917 36.96 6.68 -11.15
CA VAL A 917 37.14 6.90 -12.60
C VAL A 917 36.26 5.94 -13.43
N TYR A 918 36.16 4.67 -13.07
CA TYR A 918 35.45 3.64 -13.84
C TYR A 918 33.94 3.84 -13.80
N THR A 919 33.42 4.18 -12.62
CA THR A 919 31.99 4.50 -12.44
C THR A 919 31.62 5.75 -13.23
N LYS A 920 32.45 6.79 -13.21
CA LYS A 920 32.24 8.00 -14.02
C LYS A 920 32.24 7.71 -15.52
N GLN A 921 33.22 6.94 -15.99
CA GLN A 921 33.31 6.52 -17.39
C GLN A 921 32.09 5.71 -17.82
N PHE A 922 31.54 4.85 -16.94
CA PHE A 922 30.31 4.13 -17.24
C PHE A 922 29.09 5.05 -17.41
N LEU A 923 28.91 6.02 -16.53
CA LEU A 923 27.83 7.03 -16.65
C LEU A 923 27.97 7.81 -17.97
N ASP A 924 29.19 8.21 -18.34
CA ASP A 924 29.46 8.89 -19.61
C ASP A 924 29.16 8.01 -20.82
N VAL A 925 29.39 6.69 -20.76
CA VAL A 925 29.00 5.73 -21.80
C VAL A 925 27.49 5.65 -21.95
N ILE A 926 26.73 5.68 -20.86
CA ILE A 926 25.25 5.76 -20.92
C ILE A 926 24.80 7.08 -21.54
N ILE A 927 25.42 8.20 -21.20
CA ILE A 927 25.14 9.51 -21.82
C ILE A 927 25.42 9.46 -23.33
N ILE A 928 26.55 8.87 -23.74
CA ILE A 928 26.89 8.66 -25.16
C ILE A 928 25.78 7.84 -25.84
N LYS A 929 25.33 6.75 -25.24
CA LYS A 929 24.24 5.91 -25.77
C LYS A 929 22.98 6.73 -26.04
N ILE A 930 22.54 7.53 -25.08
CA ILE A 930 21.35 8.39 -25.19
C ILE A 930 21.52 9.43 -26.29
N LEU A 931 22.66 10.16 -26.29
CA LEU A 931 22.91 11.22 -27.27
C LEU A 931 23.05 10.64 -28.70
N ALA A 932 23.70 9.50 -28.86
CA ALA A 932 23.86 8.81 -30.14
C ALA A 932 22.53 8.32 -30.70
N THR A 933 21.64 7.76 -29.79
CA THR A 933 20.30 7.37 -30.18
C THR A 933 19.48 8.55 -30.69
N ASN A 934 19.53 9.68 -29.99
CA ASN A 934 18.81 10.90 -30.36
C ASN A 934 19.35 11.56 -31.65
N ALA A 935 20.64 11.36 -31.95
CA ALA A 935 21.30 11.88 -33.16
C ALA A 935 21.18 10.95 -34.36
N GLY A 936 20.55 9.77 -34.25
CA GLY A 936 20.31 8.84 -35.34
C GLY A 936 21.55 8.03 -35.75
N PHE A 937 22.44 7.70 -34.79
CA PHE A 937 23.53 6.78 -35.01
C PHE A 937 23.09 5.37 -34.66
N LYS A 938 23.55 4.37 -35.42
CA LYS A 938 23.31 2.95 -35.18
C LYS A 938 24.48 2.22 -34.52
N ALA A 939 25.69 2.74 -34.63
CA ALA A 939 26.88 2.14 -34.00
C ALA A 939 27.97 3.19 -33.75
N ILE A 940 28.68 3.01 -32.60
CA ILE A 940 29.91 3.74 -32.29
C ILE A 940 30.98 2.73 -31.91
N SER A 941 32.15 2.84 -32.50
CA SER A 941 33.29 1.97 -32.20
C SER A 941 34.58 2.75 -32.14
N ASN A 942 35.55 2.31 -31.34
CA ASN A 942 36.89 2.86 -31.39
C ASN A 942 37.93 1.74 -31.45
N ALA A 943 39.06 2.09 -32.07
CA ALA A 943 40.29 1.32 -32.01
C ALA A 943 41.41 2.28 -31.60
N GLU A 944 41.89 2.15 -30.37
CA GLU A 944 42.75 3.13 -29.72
C GLU A 944 42.09 4.55 -29.79
N GLN A 945 42.82 5.53 -30.31
CA GLN A 945 42.35 6.93 -30.46
C GLN A 945 41.42 7.16 -31.67
N ASN A 946 41.25 6.18 -32.57
CA ASN A 946 40.42 6.35 -33.78
C ASN A 946 38.98 5.92 -33.47
N ILE A 947 38.04 6.83 -33.64
CA ILE A 947 36.61 6.64 -33.34
C ILE A 947 35.83 6.65 -34.66
N VAL A 948 34.89 5.74 -34.82
CA VAL A 948 33.99 5.66 -35.97
C VAL A 948 32.54 5.65 -35.47
N LEU A 949 31.78 6.65 -35.86
CA LEU A 949 30.35 6.71 -35.69
C LEU A 949 29.66 6.32 -37.01
N THR A 950 28.72 5.40 -36.96
CA THR A 950 27.96 4.96 -38.13
C THR A 950 26.52 5.42 -37.98
N ALA A 951 26.06 6.27 -38.90
CA ALA A 951 24.66 6.74 -38.91
C ALA A 951 23.70 5.66 -39.45
N GLU A 952 22.40 5.85 -39.32
CA GLU A 952 21.37 4.92 -39.83
C GLU A 952 21.42 4.74 -41.34
N ASN A 953 21.84 5.77 -42.08
CA ASN A 953 22.03 5.76 -43.52
C ASN A 953 23.35 5.11 -43.98
N ASP A 954 24.07 4.42 -43.08
CA ASP A 954 25.38 3.80 -43.27
C ASP A 954 26.54 4.78 -43.48
N GLU A 955 26.33 6.07 -43.32
CA GLU A 955 27.39 7.06 -43.38
C GLU A 955 28.31 6.93 -42.15
N LYS A 956 29.63 7.00 -42.40
CA LYS A 956 30.65 6.82 -41.38
C LYS A 956 31.39 8.13 -41.10
N ILE A 957 31.24 8.63 -39.89
CA ILE A 957 32.01 9.78 -39.41
C ILE A 957 33.21 9.26 -38.61
N ARG A 958 34.38 9.80 -38.92
CA ARG A 958 35.64 9.42 -38.27
C ARG A 958 36.14 10.58 -37.42
N LEU A 959 36.39 10.30 -36.14
CA LEU A 959 37.00 11.23 -35.20
C LEU A 959 38.34 10.66 -34.72
N LYS A 960 39.17 11.51 -34.15
CA LYS A 960 40.42 11.14 -33.55
C LYS A 960 40.56 11.81 -32.20
N ALA A 961 40.60 11.01 -31.13
CA ALA A 961 40.84 11.50 -29.78
C ALA A 961 42.28 12.03 -29.63
N LYS A 962 42.53 12.85 -28.62
CA LYS A 962 43.84 13.43 -28.31
C LYS A 962 44.87 12.38 -27.94
N SER A 963 44.46 11.38 -27.19
CA SER A 963 45.26 10.21 -26.82
C SER A 963 44.42 8.94 -26.90
N LYS A 964 45.05 7.81 -26.56
CA LYS A 964 44.33 6.51 -26.41
C LYS A 964 43.73 6.31 -25.02
N ASP A 965 43.86 7.29 -24.14
CA ASP A 965 43.29 7.22 -22.80
C ASP A 965 41.77 7.24 -22.88
N ASP A 966 41.14 6.47 -22.00
CA ASP A 966 39.67 6.25 -22.01
C ASP A 966 38.90 7.58 -21.86
N ASP A 967 39.36 8.49 -21.03
CA ASP A 967 38.75 9.81 -20.84
C ASP A 967 38.83 10.69 -22.10
N ASP A 968 39.95 10.67 -22.82
CA ASP A 968 40.10 11.43 -24.09
C ASP A 968 39.18 10.87 -25.19
N VAL A 969 39.02 9.54 -25.24
CA VAL A 969 38.11 8.88 -26.20
C VAL A 969 36.65 9.23 -25.87
N ILE A 970 36.24 9.11 -24.63
CA ILE A 970 34.88 9.43 -24.17
C ILE A 970 34.58 10.91 -24.41
N ASN A 971 35.46 11.81 -24.01
CA ASN A 971 35.27 13.26 -24.15
C ASN A 971 35.17 13.67 -25.63
N GLU A 972 35.95 13.11 -26.55
CA GLU A 972 35.84 13.44 -27.97
C GLU A 972 34.48 13.06 -28.55
N ILE A 973 33.96 11.89 -28.18
CA ILE A 973 32.60 11.44 -28.57
C ILE A 973 31.53 12.38 -28.00
N LEU A 974 31.61 12.72 -26.71
CA LEU A 974 30.65 13.63 -26.05
C LEU A 974 30.68 15.03 -26.66
N ILE A 975 31.84 15.58 -26.93
CA ILE A 975 31.99 16.90 -27.59
C ILE A 975 31.35 16.89 -28.97
N PHE A 976 31.58 15.86 -29.77
CA PHE A 976 30.96 15.73 -31.07
C PHE A 976 29.43 15.63 -30.98
N LEU A 977 28.89 14.72 -30.17
CA LEU A 977 27.44 14.50 -30.02
C LEU A 977 26.70 15.71 -29.41
N ARG A 978 27.39 16.56 -28.63
CA ARG A 978 26.80 17.79 -28.07
C ARG A 978 26.85 18.98 -29.06
N LYS A 979 27.76 19.00 -30.05
CA LYS A 979 27.87 20.06 -31.04
C LYS A 979 26.78 20.02 -32.12
N ASP A 980 26.27 18.85 -32.44
CA ASP A 980 25.21 18.66 -33.46
C ASP A 980 23.80 19.12 -33.03
N ARG A 981 23.66 19.78 -31.85
CA ARG A 981 22.43 20.38 -31.36
C ARG A 981 22.30 21.89 -31.62
N LYS A 982 23.11 22.51 -32.52
CA LYS A 982 22.91 23.91 -32.91
C LYS A 982 22.35 24.02 -34.32
#